data_df3d98086193b64dc308c125c99420a7
#
_entry.id   df3d98086193b64dc308c125c99420a7
#
_cell.length_a   1.000
_cell.length_b   1.000
_cell.length_c   1.000
_cell.angle_alpha   90.00
_cell.angle_beta   90.00
_cell.angle_gamma   90.00
#
_symmetry.space_group_name_H-M   'P 1'
#
loop_
_entity.id
_entity.type
_entity.pdbx_description
1 polymer ?
#
loop_
_entity_poly.entity_id
_entity_poly.type
_entity_poly.pdbx_seq_one_letter_code
_entity_poly.pdbx_strand_id
1 'polypeptide(L)'
;MKKIFYTLICALFAASSCVSLDIPPKNIVSDESLLSNQAGMSIYLARLYSQMPWEEFKYMAKWGFEGNSWLGCLGVEGTGEALTRDDICTSFTSERTAWWGKAYTLIRDANHLIGTLPEYQDNYPEVTYNEFLGQGYFVRAYAYTQMARRYGGVPLVKEEITYPFEGDIEVARSSEKDTWDFILEDWDRAIELLPASATFTDTPNKYAALAFKAEAMLYAGSVAKYNEQVSGRLTGLGEKTGVRVIGFAENEWQACSNKYFAEAYKAAKEVIASGQYSLYMKKWAEGDLEAQYNNMNDMWRDLSSPENILVREYEYPTLSHGIDAYSSPWIYRMPLSAGTCPTEDFMELFDGFDRYADGTIRTTDGTAHSNGNYILYDTPMDFFKTAEPRLRAYIIFPGDVFKKTEIEVRDGVYTGSVPIPVLKPNYTYAQRSQQYYHLAAASGDDRTLWLGSNTGSSNPTVTFTNKAGQTVSMKAAGENGPFYSNAESTFTGLYLRKYLDPNRALENIGEGKSDQPFILMRYADVLLAAAEAAVELSIAGQSSPVGDDMLQVATEAIQSIQKRAGANVITSKLTGSTASRDIVRKERRKELAYEHKTKWDLRRWRVLDEDNRNGFWGVQKDKNTFGDGNAFAFQGFHSFYSTQAEKWFFDIAFDNRKTFSYSPVDYYFAIPSGEVSKSEVIDQQPNR
;
A
#
# COMPACT_ATOMS: atom_id res chain seq x y z
N MET A 1 -71.73 9.76 51.99
CA MET A 1 -71.48 8.67 51.06
C MET A 1 -70.71 9.11 49.82
N LYS A 2 -71.05 10.21 49.18
CA LYS A 2 -70.28 10.65 47.93
C LYS A 2 -68.77 10.97 48.13
N LYS A 3 -68.38 11.52 49.32
CA LYS A 3 -66.97 11.85 49.61
C LYS A 3 -66.10 10.59 49.84
N ILE A 4 -66.67 9.55 50.44
CA ILE A 4 -65.96 8.28 50.66
C ILE A 4 -65.75 7.51 49.36
N PHE A 5 -66.69 7.64 48.40
CA PHE A 5 -66.57 7.00 47.07
C PHE A 5 -65.48 7.62 46.23
N TYR A 6 -65.33 8.97 46.27
CA TYR A 6 -64.23 9.64 45.57
C TYR A 6 -62.83 9.35 46.16
N THR A 7 -62.76 9.20 47.49
CA THR A 7 -61.49 8.83 48.15
C THR A 7 -61.09 7.38 47.85
N LEU A 8 -62.06 6.46 47.72
CA LEU A 8 -61.77 5.07 47.33
C LEU A 8 -61.32 4.98 45.84
N ILE A 9 -61.93 5.78 44.94
CA ILE A 9 -61.51 5.84 43.50
C ILE A 9 -60.09 6.42 43.36
N CYS A 10 -59.77 7.49 44.09
CA CYS A 10 -58.41 8.05 44.07
C CYS A 10 -57.37 7.08 44.70
N ALA A 11 -57.72 6.29 45.71
CA ALA A 11 -56.85 5.27 46.27
C ALA A 11 -56.62 4.08 45.31
N LEU A 12 -57.64 3.69 44.54
CA LEU A 12 -57.50 2.68 43.46
C LEU A 12 -56.61 3.14 42.28
N PHE A 13 -56.68 4.40 41.93
CA PHE A 13 -55.77 4.96 40.89
C PHE A 13 -54.34 5.15 41.40
N ALA A 14 -54.15 5.41 42.69
CA ALA A 14 -52.81 5.47 43.28
C ALA A 14 -52.15 4.08 43.46
N ALA A 15 -52.96 3.02 43.59
CA ALA A 15 -52.45 1.65 43.72
C ALA A 15 -52.10 0.98 42.35
N SER A 16 -52.59 1.55 41.23
CA SER A 16 -52.25 1.07 39.86
C SER A 16 -51.03 1.76 39.23
N SER A 17 -50.34 2.67 39.92
CA SER A 17 -49.18 3.40 39.41
C SER A 17 -47.83 2.78 39.76
N CYS A 18 -47.80 1.55 40.29
CA CYS A 18 -46.57 0.76 40.38
C CYS A 18 -46.43 -0.16 39.16
N VAL A 19 -46.54 0.36 37.95
CA VAL A 19 -45.86 -0.24 36.83
C VAL A 19 -44.41 0.26 36.93
N SER A 20 -43.49 -0.67 37.14
CA SER A 20 -42.08 -0.43 37.14
C SER A 20 -41.72 0.48 35.97
N LEU A 21 -41.21 1.67 36.28
CA LEU A 21 -40.65 2.61 35.32
C LEU A 21 -39.28 2.13 34.79
N ASP A 22 -38.87 0.95 35.14
CA ASP A 22 -37.71 0.25 34.60
C ASP A 22 -38.08 -0.46 33.29
N ILE A 23 -38.58 0.30 32.36
CA ILE A 23 -38.59 -0.12 30.95
C ILE A 23 -37.19 0.18 30.47
N PRO A 24 -36.35 -0.83 30.21
CA PRO A 24 -35.05 -0.58 29.60
C PRO A 24 -35.27 0.22 28.32
N PRO A 25 -34.47 1.26 28.04
CA PRO A 25 -34.62 2.05 26.82
C PRO A 25 -34.66 1.11 25.63
N LYS A 26 -35.73 1.16 24.83
CA LYS A 26 -35.92 0.31 23.64
C LYS A 26 -34.83 0.45 22.60
N ASN A 27 -33.90 1.39 22.78
CA ASN A 27 -32.77 1.67 21.93
C ASN A 27 -31.42 1.13 22.44
N ILE A 28 -31.41 0.48 23.62
CA ILE A 28 -30.22 -0.24 24.10
C ILE A 28 -30.31 -1.67 23.58
N VAL A 29 -29.44 -2.03 22.67
CA VAL A 29 -29.26 -3.41 22.22
C VAL A 29 -28.46 -4.12 23.32
N SER A 30 -29.04 -5.14 23.95
CA SER A 30 -28.38 -5.90 25.01
C SER A 30 -27.40 -6.92 24.44
N ASP A 31 -26.39 -7.30 25.24
CA ASP A 31 -25.47 -8.39 24.90
C ASP A 31 -26.22 -9.69 24.64
N GLU A 32 -27.25 -9.98 25.40
CA GLU A 32 -28.13 -11.14 25.17
C GLU A 32 -28.69 -11.13 23.72
N SER A 33 -29.13 -9.97 23.21
CA SER A 33 -29.69 -9.89 21.85
C SER A 33 -28.65 -10.01 20.76
N LEU A 34 -27.40 -9.62 21.02
CA LEU A 34 -26.29 -9.67 20.06
C LEU A 34 -25.49 -10.96 20.14
N LEU A 35 -25.15 -11.41 21.35
CA LEU A 35 -24.16 -12.48 21.53
C LEU A 35 -24.80 -13.86 21.78
N SER A 36 -26.12 -13.94 22.01
CA SER A 36 -26.78 -15.23 22.31
C SER A 36 -27.23 -16.02 21.09
N ASN A 37 -27.15 -15.43 19.88
CA ASN A 37 -27.63 -16.08 18.68
C ASN A 37 -26.84 -15.63 17.44
N GLN A 38 -26.84 -16.46 16.39
CA GLN A 38 -26.06 -16.25 15.17
C GLN A 38 -26.40 -14.95 14.43
N ALA A 39 -27.67 -14.53 14.39
CA ALA A 39 -28.07 -13.30 13.71
C ALA A 39 -27.53 -12.05 14.41
N GLY A 40 -27.60 -12.02 15.75
CA GLY A 40 -27.00 -10.97 16.56
C GLY A 40 -25.48 -10.92 16.42
N MET A 41 -24.81 -12.08 16.46
CA MET A 41 -23.36 -12.19 16.23
C MET A 41 -22.94 -11.68 14.86
N SER A 42 -23.71 -11.98 13.81
CA SER A 42 -23.40 -11.45 12.46
C SER A 42 -23.45 -9.93 12.44
N ILE A 43 -24.39 -9.30 13.14
CA ILE A 43 -24.48 -7.84 13.28
C ILE A 43 -23.28 -7.30 14.07
N TYR A 44 -22.90 -7.95 15.17
CA TYR A 44 -21.76 -7.55 15.99
C TYR A 44 -20.45 -7.61 15.20
N LEU A 45 -20.19 -8.72 14.51
CA LEU A 45 -19.00 -8.90 13.68
C LEU A 45 -18.96 -7.90 12.51
N ALA A 46 -20.09 -7.68 11.84
CA ALA A 46 -20.17 -6.67 10.79
C ALA A 46 -19.78 -5.28 11.31
N ARG A 47 -20.17 -4.93 12.53
CA ARG A 47 -19.74 -3.70 13.21
C ARG A 47 -18.22 -3.70 13.44
N LEU A 48 -17.62 -4.78 13.94
CA LEU A 48 -16.18 -4.88 14.13
C LEU A 48 -15.45 -4.69 12.79
N TYR A 49 -15.86 -5.42 11.73
CA TYR A 49 -15.23 -5.31 10.42
C TYR A 49 -15.40 -3.94 9.77
N SER A 50 -16.51 -3.24 10.03
CA SER A 50 -16.69 -1.87 9.55
C SER A 50 -15.71 -0.87 10.18
N GLN A 51 -15.17 -1.19 11.36
CA GLN A 51 -14.19 -0.36 12.08
C GLN A 51 -12.74 -0.77 11.80
N MET A 52 -12.51 -1.89 11.08
CA MET A 52 -11.17 -2.36 10.78
C MET A 52 -10.39 -1.34 9.96
N PRO A 53 -9.13 -1.05 10.33
CA PRO A 53 -8.30 -0.09 9.62
C PRO A 53 -7.66 -0.75 8.39
N TRP A 54 -8.49 -1.31 7.51
CA TRP A 54 -8.00 -1.90 6.27
C TRP A 54 -7.29 -0.85 5.41
N GLU A 55 -6.05 -1.11 5.04
CA GLU A 55 -5.32 -0.30 4.09
C GLU A 55 -5.71 -0.73 2.68
N GLU A 56 -6.70 -0.06 2.10
CA GLU A 56 -7.37 -0.35 0.83
C GLU A 56 -7.83 0.95 0.17
N PHE A 57 -8.67 0.93 -0.88
CA PHE A 57 -9.03 2.12 -1.65
C PHE A 57 -9.62 3.28 -0.84
N LYS A 58 -10.30 3.01 0.25
CA LYS A 58 -10.91 4.04 1.10
C LYS A 58 -9.98 4.53 2.22
N TYR A 59 -8.86 3.84 2.44
CA TYR A 59 -7.91 4.23 3.47
C TYR A 59 -7.11 5.46 3.05
N MET A 60 -7.10 6.46 3.91
CA MET A 60 -6.32 7.68 3.73
C MET A 60 -5.56 8.01 5.00
N ALA A 61 -4.24 7.92 4.95
CA ALA A 61 -3.36 8.21 6.07
C ALA A 61 -3.62 9.61 6.67
N LYS A 62 -3.89 10.59 5.82
CA LYS A 62 -4.20 11.97 6.23
C LYS A 62 -5.43 12.09 7.12
N TRP A 63 -6.41 11.22 6.98
CA TRP A 63 -7.70 11.29 7.70
C TRP A 63 -7.81 10.24 8.79
N GLY A 64 -6.78 9.42 8.96
CA GLY A 64 -6.68 8.42 10.00
C GLY A 64 -7.40 7.14 9.65
N PHE A 65 -8.18 6.63 10.61
CA PHE A 65 -8.79 5.30 10.55
C PHE A 65 -9.92 5.17 9.50
N GLU A 66 -10.59 6.27 9.14
CA GLU A 66 -11.65 6.28 8.15
C GLU A 66 -11.13 6.85 6.84
N GLY A 67 -11.37 6.14 5.77
CA GLY A 67 -11.08 6.58 4.44
C GLY A 67 -12.13 7.54 3.88
N ASN A 68 -11.77 8.20 2.78
CA ASN A 68 -12.70 8.95 1.98
C ASN A 68 -13.32 8.05 0.90
N SER A 69 -14.64 8.02 0.81
CA SER A 69 -15.35 7.09 -0.08
C SER A 69 -15.35 7.46 -1.56
N TRP A 70 -15.04 8.69 -1.93
CA TRP A 70 -15.22 9.16 -3.32
C TRP A 70 -13.93 9.18 -4.15
N LEU A 71 -12.77 9.14 -3.53
CA LEU A 71 -11.49 8.92 -4.19
C LEU A 71 -11.05 7.46 -4.02
N GLY A 72 -9.97 7.06 -4.66
CA GLY A 72 -9.32 5.79 -4.45
C GLY A 72 -7.86 6.03 -4.09
N CYS A 73 -7.43 5.52 -2.93
CA CYS A 73 -6.07 5.65 -2.45
C CYS A 73 -5.31 4.33 -2.56
N LEU A 74 -4.00 4.41 -2.76
CA LEU A 74 -3.13 3.25 -2.90
C LEU A 74 -1.91 3.29 -1.96
N GLY A 75 -1.79 4.33 -1.11
CA GLY A 75 -0.73 4.45 -0.11
C GLY A 75 0.68 4.50 -0.71
N VAL A 76 0.82 5.15 -1.86
CA VAL A 76 2.06 5.14 -2.66
C VAL A 76 3.02 6.29 -2.38
N GLU A 77 2.65 7.23 -1.52
CA GLU A 77 3.47 8.41 -1.26
C GLU A 77 4.83 8.06 -0.70
N GLY A 78 5.85 8.64 -1.33
CA GLY A 78 7.24 8.45 -0.96
C GLY A 78 7.76 7.02 -1.10
N THR A 79 6.99 6.13 -1.75
CA THR A 79 7.42 4.75 -2.01
C THR A 79 8.18 4.62 -3.32
N GLY A 80 8.03 5.61 -4.21
CA GLY A 80 8.54 5.57 -5.57
C GLY A 80 7.67 4.81 -6.54
N GLU A 81 6.59 4.17 -6.11
CA GLU A 81 5.66 3.50 -7.02
C GLU A 81 4.92 4.50 -7.90
N ALA A 82 4.44 5.56 -7.29
CA ALA A 82 3.77 6.66 -7.98
C ALA A 82 3.85 7.96 -7.19
N LEU A 83 3.59 9.05 -7.90
CA LEU A 83 3.26 10.34 -7.31
C LEU A 83 1.74 10.54 -7.36
N THR A 84 1.17 11.18 -6.34
CA THR A 84 -0.25 11.51 -6.31
C THR A 84 -0.47 12.97 -6.67
N ARG A 85 -1.54 13.24 -7.45
CA ARG A 85 -1.91 14.59 -7.85
C ARG A 85 -2.23 15.47 -6.65
N ASP A 86 -3.07 14.98 -5.78
CA ASP A 86 -3.52 15.68 -4.59
C ASP A 86 -2.73 15.21 -3.37
N ASP A 87 -2.70 16.01 -2.32
CA ASP A 87 -2.10 15.64 -1.05
C ASP A 87 -3.01 14.71 -0.22
N ILE A 88 -3.70 13.79 -0.87
CA ILE A 88 -4.72 12.95 -0.26
C ILE A 88 -4.09 11.88 0.64
N CYS A 89 -3.02 11.30 0.16
CA CYS A 89 -2.26 10.27 0.86
C CYS A 89 -0.87 10.81 1.26
N THR A 90 -0.78 12.03 1.68
CA THR A 90 0.50 12.69 1.91
C THR A 90 1.13 12.37 3.23
N SER A 91 2.36 12.27 3.15
CA SER A 91 3.46 12.28 4.10
C SER A 91 3.52 11.08 5.04
N PHE A 92 4.72 10.57 5.12
CA PHE A 92 5.16 9.57 6.07
C PHE A 92 4.96 9.97 7.54
N THR A 93 4.72 11.25 7.82
CA THR A 93 4.88 11.83 9.15
C THR A 93 3.56 12.22 9.81
N SER A 94 2.47 12.35 9.07
CA SER A 94 1.25 12.97 9.58
C SER A 94 -0.01 12.13 9.42
N GLU A 95 0.00 10.91 9.93
CA GLU A 95 -1.27 10.26 10.22
C GLU A 95 -1.95 10.99 11.37
N ARG A 96 -3.25 11.31 11.22
CA ARG A 96 -3.97 12.11 12.19
C ARG A 96 -4.16 11.36 13.51
N THR A 97 -4.25 12.14 14.56
CA THR A 97 -4.50 11.70 15.94
C THR A 97 -5.76 10.81 16.11
N ALA A 98 -6.73 10.92 15.20
CA ALA A 98 -7.92 10.08 15.19
C ALA A 98 -7.62 8.57 15.10
N TRP A 99 -6.48 8.18 14.57
CA TRP A 99 -6.07 6.78 14.45
C TRP A 99 -5.97 6.10 15.81
N TRP A 100 -5.31 6.73 16.77
CA TRP A 100 -5.13 6.22 18.13
C TRP A 100 -6.47 5.92 18.82
N GLY A 101 -7.34 6.92 18.92
CA GLY A 101 -8.62 6.75 19.62
C GLY A 101 -9.54 5.72 18.97
N LYS A 102 -9.57 5.66 17.64
CA LYS A 102 -10.39 4.67 16.92
C LYS A 102 -9.85 3.25 17.05
N ALA A 103 -8.52 3.07 17.07
CA ALA A 103 -7.92 1.76 17.31
C ALA A 103 -8.32 1.22 18.70
N TYR A 104 -8.24 2.07 19.74
CA TYR A 104 -8.67 1.64 21.09
C TYR A 104 -10.18 1.44 21.21
N THR A 105 -10.99 2.13 20.41
CA THR A 105 -12.43 1.81 20.32
C THR A 105 -12.64 0.41 19.75
N LEU A 106 -11.96 0.05 18.68
CA LEU A 106 -12.03 -1.29 18.09
C LEU A 106 -11.49 -2.37 19.04
N ILE A 107 -10.36 -2.09 19.71
CA ILE A 107 -9.76 -3.00 20.71
C ILE A 107 -10.73 -3.25 21.86
N ARG A 108 -11.39 -2.20 22.37
CA ARG A 108 -12.42 -2.34 23.41
C ARG A 108 -13.57 -3.23 22.94
N ASP A 109 -14.10 -2.98 21.75
CA ASP A 109 -15.21 -3.77 21.19
C ASP A 109 -14.79 -5.24 20.94
N ALA A 110 -13.53 -5.48 20.53
CA ALA A 110 -12.98 -6.84 20.42
C ALA A 110 -12.80 -7.50 21.80
N ASN A 111 -12.31 -6.77 22.81
CA ASN A 111 -12.18 -7.26 24.17
C ASN A 111 -13.53 -7.63 24.78
N HIS A 112 -14.57 -6.82 24.52
CA HIS A 112 -15.93 -7.11 24.93
C HIS A 112 -16.42 -8.45 24.33
N LEU A 113 -16.22 -8.67 23.02
CA LEU A 113 -16.57 -9.94 22.41
C LEU A 113 -15.82 -11.12 23.05
N ILE A 114 -14.49 -11.00 23.20
CA ILE A 114 -13.64 -12.05 23.76
C ILE A 114 -14.01 -12.37 25.21
N GLY A 115 -14.33 -11.35 26.02
CA GLY A 115 -14.67 -11.51 27.44
C GLY A 115 -16.09 -12.00 27.67
N THR A 116 -17.07 -11.58 26.85
CA THR A 116 -18.49 -11.81 27.10
C THR A 116 -19.04 -13.04 26.37
N LEU A 117 -18.52 -13.34 25.16
CA LEU A 117 -19.01 -14.48 24.36
C LEU A 117 -18.95 -15.83 25.09
N PRO A 118 -17.99 -16.12 26.00
CA PRO A 118 -17.97 -17.35 26.80
C PRO A 118 -19.22 -17.59 27.64
N GLU A 119 -19.94 -16.54 28.06
CA GLU A 119 -21.21 -16.66 28.82
C GLU A 119 -22.34 -17.27 27.98
N TYR A 120 -22.20 -17.24 26.65
CA TYR A 120 -23.19 -17.75 25.69
C TYR A 120 -22.71 -19.00 24.94
N GLN A 121 -21.60 -19.62 25.37
CA GLN A 121 -21.00 -20.78 24.66
C GLN A 121 -22.02 -21.89 24.41
N ASP A 122 -22.87 -22.21 25.36
CA ASP A 122 -23.86 -23.28 25.23
C ASP A 122 -24.95 -23.03 24.19
N ASN A 123 -25.04 -21.79 23.67
CA ASN A 123 -26.01 -21.43 22.63
C ASN A 123 -25.51 -21.78 21.19
N TYR A 124 -24.26 -22.21 21.06
CA TYR A 124 -23.62 -22.44 19.76
C TYR A 124 -23.02 -23.84 19.66
N PRO A 125 -23.00 -24.43 18.44
CA PRO A 125 -22.08 -25.51 18.14
C PRO A 125 -20.63 -25.08 18.39
N GLU A 126 -19.79 -25.96 18.91
CA GLU A 126 -18.39 -25.66 19.25
C GLU A 126 -17.61 -25.01 18.10
N VAL A 127 -17.77 -25.50 16.87
CA VAL A 127 -17.11 -24.96 15.68
C VAL A 127 -17.53 -23.49 15.43
N THR A 128 -18.83 -23.21 15.56
CA THR A 128 -19.37 -21.85 15.35
C THR A 128 -18.91 -20.90 16.48
N TYR A 129 -18.94 -21.36 17.72
CA TYR A 129 -18.44 -20.61 18.86
C TYR A 129 -16.97 -20.27 18.70
N ASN A 130 -16.15 -21.26 18.35
CA ASN A 130 -14.71 -21.06 18.13
C ASN A 130 -14.45 -20.09 16.97
N GLU A 131 -15.21 -20.17 15.87
CA GLU A 131 -15.09 -19.26 14.75
C GLU A 131 -15.38 -17.80 15.16
N PHE A 132 -16.44 -17.55 15.94
CA PHE A 132 -16.76 -16.22 16.44
C PHE A 132 -15.68 -15.67 17.38
N LEU A 133 -15.23 -16.49 18.33
CA LEU A 133 -14.18 -16.12 19.25
C LEU A 133 -12.85 -15.86 18.51
N GLY A 134 -12.52 -16.71 17.55
CA GLY A 134 -11.35 -16.57 16.68
C GLY A 134 -11.36 -15.27 15.87
N GLN A 135 -12.53 -14.83 15.39
CA GLN A 135 -12.67 -13.54 14.73
C GLN A 135 -12.42 -12.36 15.69
N GLY A 136 -12.82 -12.46 16.96
CA GLY A 136 -12.49 -11.46 17.99
C GLY A 136 -10.97 -11.30 18.16
N TYR A 137 -10.24 -12.41 18.28
CA TYR A 137 -8.78 -12.40 18.36
C TYR A 137 -8.13 -11.88 17.07
N PHE A 138 -8.63 -12.26 15.89
CA PHE A 138 -8.18 -11.76 14.60
C PHE A 138 -8.26 -10.23 14.53
N VAL A 139 -9.40 -9.66 14.90
CA VAL A 139 -9.64 -8.21 14.91
C VAL A 139 -8.65 -7.50 15.85
N ARG A 140 -8.46 -8.04 17.08
CA ARG A 140 -7.56 -7.46 18.07
C ARG A 140 -6.09 -7.54 17.62
N ALA A 141 -5.66 -8.70 17.13
CA ALA A 141 -4.31 -8.91 16.59
C ALA A 141 -4.01 -7.95 15.43
N TYR A 142 -4.96 -7.76 14.51
CA TYR A 142 -4.79 -6.83 13.41
C TYR A 142 -4.71 -5.37 13.90
N ALA A 143 -5.62 -4.96 14.80
CA ALA A 143 -5.60 -3.62 15.37
C ALA A 143 -4.27 -3.29 16.04
N TYR A 144 -3.76 -4.17 16.89
CA TYR A 144 -2.46 -3.99 17.55
C TYR A 144 -1.29 -4.06 16.57
N THR A 145 -1.35 -4.90 15.52
CA THR A 145 -0.34 -4.90 14.45
C THR A 145 -0.24 -3.52 13.79
N GLN A 146 -1.37 -2.91 13.47
CA GLN A 146 -1.40 -1.57 12.87
C GLN A 146 -0.91 -0.48 13.84
N MET A 147 -1.20 -0.62 15.13
CA MET A 147 -0.69 0.28 16.17
C MET A 147 0.84 0.15 16.34
N ALA A 148 1.35 -1.07 16.42
CA ALA A 148 2.78 -1.32 16.59
C ALA A 148 3.61 -0.81 15.40
N ARG A 149 3.12 -1.00 14.17
CA ARG A 149 3.77 -0.45 12.95
C ARG A 149 3.94 1.06 13.02
N ARG A 150 2.98 1.77 13.62
CA ARG A 150 2.94 3.24 13.71
C ARG A 150 3.69 3.78 14.92
N TYR A 151 3.53 3.16 16.06
CA TYR A 151 3.92 3.75 17.33
C TYR A 151 4.98 2.97 18.11
N GLY A 152 5.33 1.76 17.67
CA GLY A 152 6.19 0.88 18.45
C GLY A 152 5.42 0.28 19.65
N GLY A 153 5.96 0.40 20.84
CA GLY A 153 5.27 -0.01 22.08
C GLY A 153 4.03 0.87 22.34
N VAL A 154 2.91 0.24 22.69
CA VAL A 154 1.63 0.90 22.96
C VAL A 154 0.98 0.34 24.23
N PRO A 155 0.00 1.02 24.85
CA PRO A 155 -0.78 0.45 25.94
C PRO A 155 -1.46 -0.86 25.54
N LEU A 156 -1.21 -1.93 26.28
CA LEU A 156 -1.83 -3.25 26.04
C LEU A 156 -3.07 -3.40 26.93
N VAL A 157 -4.22 -3.05 26.37
CA VAL A 157 -5.53 -3.25 27.01
C VAL A 157 -6.03 -4.64 26.63
N LYS A 158 -5.80 -5.61 27.52
CA LYS A 158 -6.04 -7.04 27.24
C LYS A 158 -7.47 -7.50 27.53
N GLU A 159 -8.17 -6.75 28.36
CA GLU A 159 -9.53 -7.04 28.83
C GLU A 159 -10.39 -5.78 28.76
N GLU A 160 -11.69 -5.96 28.81
CA GLU A 160 -12.60 -4.83 28.84
C GLU A 160 -12.51 -4.09 30.19
N ILE A 161 -12.39 -2.77 30.14
CA ILE A 161 -12.45 -1.90 31.29
C ILE A 161 -13.91 -1.50 31.49
N THR A 162 -14.57 -2.03 32.53
CA THR A 162 -15.99 -1.83 32.82
C THR A 162 -16.20 -0.72 33.86
N TYR A 163 -17.33 -0.02 33.75
CA TYR A 163 -17.76 0.96 34.75
C TYR A 163 -18.65 0.28 35.81
N PRO A 164 -18.59 0.65 37.14
CA PRO A 164 -17.67 1.60 37.73
C PRO A 164 -16.22 1.11 37.75
N PHE A 165 -15.28 2.02 37.51
CA PHE A 165 -13.85 1.70 37.52
C PHE A 165 -13.36 1.33 38.92
N GLU A 166 -12.68 0.22 39.03
CA GLU A 166 -11.99 -0.21 40.25
C GLU A 166 -10.47 -0.05 40.03
N GLY A 167 -9.84 0.80 40.80
CA GLY A 167 -8.39 1.05 40.74
C GLY A 167 -7.96 2.06 39.67
N ASP A 168 -6.69 2.00 39.29
CA ASP A 168 -6.12 2.85 38.28
C ASP A 168 -6.46 2.32 36.88
N ILE A 169 -7.09 3.16 36.07
CA ILE A 169 -7.48 2.82 34.68
C ILE A 169 -6.44 3.25 33.68
N GLU A 170 -5.38 3.97 34.06
CA GLU A 170 -4.33 4.39 33.18
C GLU A 170 -3.39 3.22 32.85
N VAL A 171 -3.28 2.87 31.56
CA VAL A 171 -2.38 1.82 31.09
C VAL A 171 -1.20 2.49 30.40
N ALA A 172 -0.01 2.32 30.96
CA ALA A 172 1.23 2.82 30.39
C ALA A 172 1.53 2.15 29.02
N ARG A 173 2.35 2.80 28.19
CA ARG A 173 2.89 2.14 27.00
C ARG A 173 3.75 0.95 27.42
N SER A 174 3.54 -0.17 26.79
CA SER A 174 4.38 -1.36 26.91
C SER A 174 5.65 -1.21 26.09
N SER A 175 6.63 -2.08 26.29
CA SER A 175 7.78 -2.12 25.39
C SER A 175 7.36 -2.52 23.98
N GLU A 176 8.17 -2.14 22.97
CA GLU A 176 7.92 -2.57 21.59
C GLU A 176 7.98 -4.11 21.49
N LYS A 177 8.88 -4.74 22.22
CA LYS A 177 8.98 -6.19 22.33
C LYS A 177 7.69 -6.82 22.90
N ASP A 178 7.20 -6.35 24.05
CA ASP A 178 6.01 -6.92 24.67
C ASP A 178 4.77 -6.70 23.80
N THR A 179 4.74 -5.59 23.06
CA THR A 179 3.68 -5.32 22.08
C THR A 179 3.68 -6.35 20.95
N TRP A 180 4.83 -6.65 20.37
CA TRP A 180 4.93 -7.66 19.31
C TRP A 180 4.71 -9.09 19.84
N ASP A 181 5.13 -9.40 21.06
CA ASP A 181 4.86 -10.68 21.69
C ASP A 181 3.35 -10.88 21.95
N PHE A 182 2.64 -9.86 22.40
CA PHE A 182 1.19 -9.90 22.57
C PHE A 182 0.44 -10.05 21.23
N ILE A 183 0.89 -9.36 20.18
CA ILE A 183 0.36 -9.53 18.82
C ILE A 183 0.52 -10.98 18.34
N LEU A 184 1.66 -11.58 18.60
CA LEU A 184 1.91 -12.98 18.27
C LEU A 184 0.94 -13.92 19.01
N GLU A 185 0.75 -13.72 20.30
CA GLU A 185 -0.21 -14.49 21.13
C GLU A 185 -1.64 -14.41 20.55
N ASP A 186 -2.10 -13.23 20.20
CA ASP A 186 -3.45 -13.05 19.63
C ASP A 186 -3.60 -13.70 18.24
N TRP A 187 -2.57 -13.62 17.39
CA TRP A 187 -2.58 -14.35 16.11
C TRP A 187 -2.64 -15.87 16.32
N ASP A 188 -1.88 -16.40 17.29
CA ASP A 188 -1.88 -17.83 17.60
C ASP A 188 -3.26 -18.29 18.10
N ARG A 189 -3.93 -17.49 18.94
CA ARG A 189 -5.30 -17.77 19.39
C ARG A 189 -6.29 -17.73 18.23
N ALA A 190 -6.19 -16.76 17.32
CA ALA A 190 -7.03 -16.70 16.14
C ALA A 190 -6.85 -17.95 15.25
N ILE A 191 -5.60 -18.37 15.00
CA ILE A 191 -5.27 -19.55 14.19
C ILE A 191 -5.79 -20.85 14.82
N GLU A 192 -5.71 -20.97 16.14
CA GLU A 192 -6.21 -22.14 16.87
C GLU A 192 -7.75 -22.30 16.75
N LEU A 193 -8.47 -21.17 16.76
CA LEU A 193 -9.93 -21.14 16.84
C LEU A 193 -10.62 -21.09 15.48
N LEU A 194 -10.02 -20.43 14.50
CA LEU A 194 -10.62 -20.26 13.17
C LEU A 194 -10.62 -21.56 12.38
N PRO A 195 -11.72 -21.89 11.67
CA PRO A 195 -11.78 -23.08 10.83
C PRO A 195 -10.93 -22.90 9.57
N ALA A 196 -10.50 -24.02 8.98
CA ALA A 196 -9.76 -24.01 7.70
C ALA A 196 -10.57 -23.43 6.53
N SER A 197 -11.91 -23.53 6.60
CA SER A 197 -12.84 -22.91 5.65
C SER A 197 -13.84 -22.11 6.49
N ALA A 198 -13.95 -20.81 6.24
CA ALA A 198 -14.90 -19.96 6.94
C ALA A 198 -16.35 -20.42 6.68
N THR A 199 -17.17 -20.36 7.73
CA THR A 199 -18.60 -20.69 7.61
C THR A 199 -19.37 -19.55 6.97
N PHE A 200 -18.91 -18.31 7.17
CA PHE A 200 -19.55 -17.10 6.64
C PHE A 200 -18.72 -16.54 5.49
N THR A 201 -19.40 -16.04 4.47
CA THR A 201 -18.78 -15.35 3.35
C THR A 201 -18.04 -14.11 3.85
N ASP A 202 -16.90 -13.80 3.25
CA ASP A 202 -16.11 -12.59 3.51
C ASP A 202 -15.54 -12.46 4.93
N THR A 203 -15.49 -13.57 5.67
CA THR A 203 -14.83 -13.62 6.98
C THR A 203 -13.48 -14.35 6.90
N PRO A 204 -12.51 -14.01 7.78
CA PRO A 204 -11.22 -14.67 7.78
C PRO A 204 -11.34 -16.13 8.23
N ASN A 205 -10.64 -17.01 7.55
CA ASN A 205 -10.42 -18.39 7.96
C ASN A 205 -9.02 -18.53 8.62
N LYS A 206 -8.67 -19.74 9.05
CA LYS A 206 -7.36 -20.07 9.62
C LYS A 206 -6.19 -19.60 8.75
N TYR A 207 -6.28 -19.77 7.43
CA TYR A 207 -5.19 -19.41 6.52
C TYR A 207 -5.05 -17.91 6.31
N ALA A 208 -6.14 -17.16 6.41
CA ALA A 208 -6.09 -15.71 6.48
C ALA A 208 -5.33 -15.25 7.75
N ALA A 209 -5.64 -15.83 8.92
CA ALA A 209 -4.93 -15.51 10.15
C ALA A 209 -3.43 -15.88 10.07
N LEU A 210 -3.08 -17.04 9.49
CA LEU A 210 -1.69 -17.43 9.24
C LEU A 210 -0.97 -16.46 8.31
N ALA A 211 -1.61 -16.02 7.23
CA ALA A 211 -0.99 -15.09 6.28
C ALA A 211 -0.74 -13.71 6.91
N PHE A 212 -1.69 -13.19 7.69
CA PHE A 212 -1.49 -11.93 8.43
C PHE A 212 -0.49 -12.08 9.59
N LYS A 213 -0.44 -13.24 10.27
CA LYS A 213 0.64 -13.54 11.23
C LYS A 213 2.00 -13.50 10.54
N ALA A 214 2.12 -14.11 9.37
CA ALA A 214 3.38 -14.10 8.61
C ALA A 214 3.82 -12.67 8.29
N GLU A 215 2.92 -11.81 7.82
CA GLU A 215 3.21 -10.39 7.56
C GLU A 215 3.58 -9.62 8.83
N ALA A 216 2.83 -9.79 9.93
CA ALA A 216 3.08 -9.12 11.20
C ALA A 216 4.45 -9.51 11.78
N MET A 217 4.77 -10.79 11.78
CA MET A 217 6.03 -11.30 12.32
C MET A 217 7.22 -10.98 11.41
N LEU A 218 7.02 -10.91 10.10
CA LEU A 218 8.04 -10.41 9.17
C LEU A 218 8.38 -8.93 9.48
N TYR A 219 7.38 -8.13 9.80
CA TYR A 219 7.56 -6.74 10.22
C TYR A 219 8.33 -6.67 11.56
N ALA A 220 7.89 -7.40 12.57
CA ALA A 220 8.51 -7.46 13.90
C ALA A 220 9.99 -7.89 13.82
N GLY A 221 10.29 -8.96 13.06
CA GLY A 221 11.65 -9.44 12.85
C GLY A 221 12.55 -8.39 12.19
N SER A 222 11.98 -7.65 11.22
CA SER A 222 12.71 -6.58 10.55
C SER A 222 13.01 -5.40 11.48
N VAL A 223 12.04 -4.89 12.23
CA VAL A 223 12.28 -3.76 13.14
C VAL A 223 13.22 -4.12 14.28
N ALA A 224 13.16 -5.36 14.78
CA ALA A 224 14.13 -5.85 15.77
C ALA A 224 15.56 -5.81 15.21
N LYS A 225 15.75 -6.20 13.95
CA LYS A 225 17.06 -6.26 13.30
C LYS A 225 17.56 -4.91 12.79
N TYR A 226 16.71 -4.18 12.05
CA TYR A 226 17.15 -3.04 11.25
C TYR A 226 17.13 -1.70 11.99
N ASN A 227 16.54 -1.61 13.18
CA ASN A 227 16.71 -0.43 14.04
C ASN A 227 18.20 -0.16 14.37
N GLU A 228 19.04 -1.19 14.39
CA GLU A 228 20.48 -1.06 14.56
C GLU A 228 21.20 -0.33 13.41
N GLN A 229 20.62 -0.38 12.21
CA GLN A 229 21.22 0.19 10.99
C GLN A 229 20.87 1.67 10.79
N VAL A 230 19.96 2.20 11.59
CA VAL A 230 19.62 3.63 11.54
C VAL A 230 20.68 4.43 12.29
N SER A 231 21.09 5.55 11.69
CA SER A 231 22.04 6.48 12.32
C SER A 231 21.57 6.86 13.73
N GLY A 232 22.45 6.66 14.73
CA GLY A 232 22.13 6.88 16.13
C GLY A 232 21.28 5.78 16.79
N ARG A 233 21.07 4.64 16.11
CA ARG A 233 20.30 3.50 16.59
C ARG A 233 18.87 3.86 17.02
N LEU A 234 17.86 3.47 16.24
CA LEU A 234 16.45 3.80 16.50
C LEU A 234 15.90 2.98 17.67
N THR A 235 16.17 3.44 18.88
CA THR A 235 15.69 2.85 20.13
C THR A 235 15.51 3.96 21.17
N GLY A 236 14.56 3.80 22.09
CA GLY A 236 14.32 4.81 23.10
C GLY A 236 13.44 4.39 24.25
N LEU A 237 13.72 5.01 25.40
CA LEU A 237 12.92 4.84 26.62
C LEU A 237 11.88 5.96 26.72
N GLY A 238 10.71 5.62 27.25
CA GLY A 238 9.71 6.59 27.65
C GLY A 238 10.25 7.51 28.75
N GLU A 239 10.02 8.79 28.63
CA GLU A 239 10.53 9.79 29.58
C GLU A 239 9.86 9.69 30.95
N LYS A 240 8.54 9.38 31.00
CA LYS A 240 7.76 9.25 32.22
C LYS A 240 7.95 7.89 32.90
N THR A 241 8.01 6.83 32.11
CA THR A 241 7.95 5.46 32.63
C THR A 241 9.28 4.70 32.61
N GLY A 242 10.24 5.13 31.79
CA GLY A 242 11.48 4.41 31.56
C GLY A 242 11.32 3.12 30.73
N VAL A 243 10.12 2.82 30.23
CA VAL A 243 9.85 1.67 29.39
C VAL A 243 10.47 1.86 28.00
N ARG A 244 11.07 0.80 27.41
CA ARG A 244 11.63 0.84 26.06
C ARG A 244 10.51 0.80 25.01
N VAL A 245 9.92 1.96 24.73
CA VAL A 245 8.77 2.11 23.83
C VAL A 245 9.14 2.04 22.35
N ILE A 246 10.43 2.17 21.99
CA ILE A 246 10.96 1.99 20.63
C ILE A 246 12.18 1.10 20.67
N GLY A 247 12.24 0.17 19.73
CA GLY A 247 13.35 -0.75 19.55
C GLY A 247 13.46 -1.82 20.62
N PHE A 248 14.53 -2.56 20.56
CA PHE A 248 14.82 -3.72 21.41
C PHE A 248 16.11 -3.49 22.20
N ALA A 249 16.27 -4.17 23.33
CA ALA A 249 17.51 -4.08 24.10
C ALA A 249 18.68 -4.69 23.30
N GLU A 250 19.87 -4.16 23.55
CA GLU A 250 21.07 -4.55 22.80
C GLU A 250 21.39 -6.05 22.89
N ASN A 251 21.14 -6.64 24.05
CA ASN A 251 21.39 -8.06 24.32
C ASN A 251 20.25 -8.99 23.89
N GLU A 252 19.10 -8.47 23.39
CA GLU A 252 17.93 -9.31 23.05
C GLU A 252 17.43 -9.15 21.60
N TRP A 253 17.76 -8.04 20.91
CA TRP A 253 17.21 -7.75 19.59
C TRP A 253 17.43 -8.88 18.57
N GLN A 254 18.60 -9.53 18.62
CA GLN A 254 18.94 -10.61 17.69
C GLN A 254 18.07 -11.86 17.95
N ALA A 255 17.88 -12.22 19.22
CA ALA A 255 17.01 -13.33 19.60
C ALA A 255 15.55 -13.05 19.21
N CYS A 256 15.07 -11.82 19.45
CA CYS A 256 13.73 -11.38 19.06
C CYS A 256 13.56 -11.41 17.54
N SER A 257 14.52 -10.87 16.78
CA SER A 257 14.49 -10.91 15.32
C SER A 257 14.40 -12.32 14.79
N ASN A 258 15.26 -13.24 15.29
CA ASN A 258 15.25 -14.64 14.88
C ASN A 258 13.92 -15.33 15.24
N LYS A 259 13.38 -15.07 16.44
CA LYS A 259 12.08 -15.58 16.86
C LYS A 259 10.98 -15.16 15.88
N TYR A 260 10.87 -13.86 15.59
CA TYR A 260 9.80 -13.35 14.74
C TYR A 260 9.91 -13.79 13.29
N PHE A 261 11.13 -13.82 12.71
CA PHE A 261 11.31 -14.39 11.37
C PHE A 261 11.00 -15.89 11.33
N ALA A 262 11.31 -16.64 12.40
CA ALA A 262 10.93 -18.05 12.49
C ALA A 262 9.40 -18.23 12.53
N GLU A 263 8.69 -17.41 13.29
CA GLU A 263 7.21 -17.41 13.33
C GLU A 263 6.59 -16.99 12.00
N ALA A 264 7.18 -15.99 11.30
CA ALA A 264 6.76 -15.61 9.96
C ALA A 264 6.91 -16.78 8.98
N TYR A 265 8.06 -17.45 8.99
CA TYR A 265 8.32 -18.60 8.12
C TYR A 265 7.37 -19.78 8.40
N LYS A 266 7.17 -20.14 9.67
CA LYS A 266 6.23 -21.22 10.07
C LYS A 266 4.83 -20.95 9.55
N ALA A 267 4.32 -19.75 9.80
CA ALA A 267 2.96 -19.36 9.40
C ALA A 267 2.80 -19.37 7.87
N ALA A 268 3.72 -18.78 7.13
CA ALA A 268 3.70 -18.79 5.68
C ALA A 268 3.82 -20.24 5.11
N LYS A 269 4.70 -21.05 5.70
CA LYS A 269 4.89 -22.45 5.28
C LYS A 269 3.64 -23.31 5.50
N GLU A 270 2.87 -23.08 6.57
CA GLU A 270 1.61 -23.77 6.81
C GLU A 270 0.56 -23.45 5.73
N VAL A 271 0.48 -22.17 5.32
CA VAL A 271 -0.39 -21.78 4.19
C VAL A 271 0.05 -22.47 2.89
N ILE A 272 1.36 -22.44 2.58
CA ILE A 272 1.90 -23.09 1.38
C ILE A 272 1.64 -24.60 1.40
N ALA A 273 1.87 -25.26 2.53
CA ALA A 273 1.68 -26.70 2.69
C ALA A 273 0.21 -27.14 2.61
N SER A 274 -0.75 -26.24 2.84
CA SER A 274 -2.17 -26.54 2.76
C SER A 274 -2.62 -26.91 1.35
N GLY A 275 -1.94 -26.42 0.32
CA GLY A 275 -2.30 -26.61 -1.09
C GLY A 275 -3.62 -25.97 -1.50
N GLN A 276 -4.24 -25.14 -0.64
CA GLN A 276 -5.53 -24.52 -0.93
C GLN A 276 -5.42 -23.29 -1.85
N TYR A 277 -4.25 -22.70 -1.93
CA TYR A 277 -4.01 -21.48 -2.70
C TYR A 277 -2.94 -21.72 -3.75
N SER A 278 -3.03 -21.01 -4.86
CA SER A 278 -2.03 -21.05 -5.92
C SER A 278 -1.98 -19.70 -6.65
N LEU A 279 -0.88 -19.44 -7.37
CA LEU A 279 -0.78 -18.26 -8.21
C LEU A 279 -1.83 -18.30 -9.34
N TYR A 280 -2.36 -17.13 -9.68
CA TYR A 280 -3.35 -16.98 -10.75
C TYR A 280 -2.73 -17.24 -12.12
N MET A 281 -3.20 -18.26 -12.83
CA MET A 281 -2.64 -18.71 -14.10
C MET A 281 -3.72 -19.02 -15.15
N LYS A 282 -4.94 -18.45 -15.00
CA LYS A 282 -6.10 -18.81 -15.87
C LYS A 282 -5.89 -18.50 -17.35
N LYS A 283 -5.18 -17.45 -17.67
CA LYS A 283 -4.90 -17.02 -19.07
C LYS A 283 -3.41 -17.08 -19.42
N TRP A 284 -2.58 -17.52 -18.50
CA TRP A 284 -1.14 -17.52 -18.66
C TRP A 284 -0.69 -18.55 -19.72
N ALA A 285 0.24 -18.17 -20.57
CA ALA A 285 0.92 -19.07 -21.51
C ALA A 285 2.43 -18.77 -21.52
N GLU A 286 3.25 -19.81 -21.59
CA GLU A 286 4.70 -19.71 -21.60
C GLU A 286 5.20 -19.04 -22.89
N GLY A 287 6.04 -18.02 -22.77
CA GLY A 287 6.62 -17.27 -23.90
C GLY A 287 5.64 -16.33 -24.62
N ASP A 288 4.39 -16.23 -24.19
CA ASP A 288 3.38 -15.33 -24.74
C ASP A 288 3.19 -14.11 -23.81
N LEU A 289 3.86 -13.00 -24.15
CA LEU A 289 3.80 -11.77 -23.35
C LEU A 289 2.40 -11.18 -23.26
N GLU A 290 1.56 -11.34 -24.30
CA GLU A 290 0.19 -10.83 -24.30
C GLU A 290 -0.72 -11.67 -23.39
N ALA A 291 -0.58 -13.00 -23.43
CA ALA A 291 -1.29 -13.89 -22.55
C ALA A 291 -0.91 -13.67 -21.07
N GLN A 292 0.38 -13.44 -20.79
CA GLN A 292 0.89 -13.13 -19.46
C GLN A 292 0.39 -11.78 -18.96
N TYR A 293 0.38 -10.75 -19.81
CA TYR A 293 -0.21 -9.45 -19.52
C TYR A 293 -1.71 -9.58 -19.17
N ASN A 294 -2.48 -10.26 -20.02
CA ASN A 294 -3.91 -10.46 -19.81
C ASN A 294 -4.20 -11.24 -18.51
N ASN A 295 -3.38 -12.25 -18.21
CA ASN A 295 -3.46 -13.00 -16.95
C ASN A 295 -3.32 -12.08 -15.73
N MET A 296 -2.29 -11.23 -15.72
CA MET A 296 -2.06 -10.29 -14.62
C MET A 296 -3.15 -9.21 -14.53
N ASN A 297 -3.59 -8.69 -15.68
CA ASN A 297 -4.59 -7.63 -15.74
C ASN A 297 -5.98 -8.09 -15.24
N ASP A 298 -6.35 -9.35 -15.47
CA ASP A 298 -7.65 -9.89 -15.05
C ASP A 298 -7.69 -10.33 -13.57
N MET A 299 -6.55 -10.68 -13.01
CA MET A 299 -6.45 -11.20 -11.64
C MET A 299 -7.14 -10.32 -10.60
N TRP A 300 -7.07 -8.99 -10.78
CA TRP A 300 -7.57 -8.00 -9.81
C TRP A 300 -9.10 -7.91 -9.75
N ARG A 301 -9.80 -8.47 -10.74
CA ARG A 301 -11.26 -8.45 -10.84
C ARG A 301 -11.89 -9.84 -10.67
N ASP A 302 -11.08 -10.87 -10.63
CA ASP A 302 -11.56 -12.24 -10.53
C ASP A 302 -11.70 -12.68 -9.07
N LEU A 303 -12.88 -12.52 -8.50
CA LEU A 303 -13.18 -12.96 -7.13
C LEU A 303 -12.97 -14.47 -6.93
N SER A 304 -13.05 -15.27 -8.00
CA SER A 304 -12.78 -16.72 -7.97
C SER A 304 -11.30 -17.07 -8.13
N SER A 305 -10.40 -16.09 -8.00
CA SER A 305 -8.95 -16.31 -8.09
C SER A 305 -8.48 -17.28 -6.99
N PRO A 306 -7.75 -18.34 -7.34
CA PRO A 306 -7.16 -19.23 -6.34
C PRO A 306 -6.05 -18.57 -5.53
N GLU A 307 -5.67 -17.36 -5.89
CA GLU A 307 -4.68 -16.56 -5.18
C GLU A 307 -5.29 -15.75 -4.02
N ASN A 308 -6.60 -15.50 -4.03
CA ASN A 308 -7.30 -14.70 -3.04
C ASN A 308 -7.37 -15.42 -1.68
N ILE A 309 -6.82 -14.81 -0.63
CA ILE A 309 -6.91 -15.30 0.76
C ILE A 309 -7.94 -14.49 1.54
N LEU A 310 -7.92 -13.17 1.41
CA LEU A 310 -8.94 -12.28 1.98
C LEU A 310 -9.15 -11.10 1.04
N VAL A 311 -10.41 -10.83 0.69
CA VAL A 311 -10.81 -9.77 -0.24
C VAL A 311 -11.75 -8.79 0.45
N ARG A 312 -11.59 -7.52 0.17
CA ARG A 312 -12.59 -6.50 0.48
C ARG A 312 -13.45 -6.30 -0.76
N GLU A 313 -14.69 -6.78 -0.69
CA GLU A 313 -15.64 -6.62 -1.76
C GLU A 313 -16.34 -5.26 -1.70
N TYR A 314 -16.77 -4.78 -2.86
CA TYR A 314 -17.50 -3.54 -3.04
C TYR A 314 -18.74 -3.76 -3.91
N GLU A 315 -19.78 -3.01 -3.63
CA GLU A 315 -21.06 -3.07 -4.37
C GLU A 315 -21.63 -1.67 -4.51
N TYR A 316 -21.69 -1.17 -5.74
CA TYR A 316 -22.34 0.12 -6.01
C TYR A 316 -23.87 -0.02 -5.97
N PRO A 317 -24.62 0.87 -5.34
CA PRO A 317 -24.19 2.10 -4.65
C PRO A 317 -23.96 1.95 -3.14
N THR A 318 -24.11 0.77 -2.58
CA THR A 318 -24.14 0.53 -1.13
C THR A 318 -22.79 0.75 -0.47
N LEU A 319 -21.74 0.22 -1.08
CA LEU A 319 -20.36 0.34 -0.64
C LEU A 319 -19.47 0.46 -1.88
N SER A 320 -18.92 1.63 -2.13
CA SER A 320 -18.15 1.91 -3.35
C SER A 320 -17.04 2.94 -3.10
N HIS A 321 -16.18 3.13 -4.09
CA HIS A 321 -15.04 4.06 -4.05
C HIS A 321 -14.83 4.72 -5.43
N GLY A 322 -13.79 5.53 -5.58
CA GLY A 322 -13.58 6.34 -6.78
C GLY A 322 -12.31 6.04 -7.59
N ILE A 323 -11.70 4.84 -7.46
CA ILE A 323 -10.40 4.56 -8.11
C ILE A 323 -10.42 4.77 -9.63
N ASP A 324 -11.50 4.36 -10.31
CA ASP A 324 -11.62 4.53 -11.77
C ASP A 324 -11.68 6.01 -12.18
N ALA A 325 -12.43 6.83 -11.44
CA ALA A 325 -12.53 8.26 -11.70
C ALA A 325 -11.21 8.97 -11.40
N TYR A 326 -10.59 8.61 -10.27
CA TYR A 326 -9.40 9.31 -9.79
C TYR A 326 -8.15 9.01 -10.61
N SER A 327 -7.97 7.76 -11.08
CA SER A 327 -6.71 7.32 -11.69
C SER A 327 -6.75 7.10 -13.21
N SER A 328 -7.92 7.20 -13.86
CA SER A 328 -8.03 7.03 -15.32
C SER A 328 -7.25 8.08 -16.11
N PRO A 329 -6.83 7.78 -17.37
CA PRO A 329 -6.28 8.77 -18.29
C PRO A 329 -7.23 9.96 -18.52
N TRP A 330 -6.66 11.11 -18.89
CA TRP A 330 -7.38 12.37 -19.06
C TRP A 330 -8.64 12.27 -19.93
N ILE A 331 -8.55 11.58 -21.06
CA ILE A 331 -9.70 11.42 -21.97
C ILE A 331 -10.91 10.72 -21.34
N TYR A 332 -10.72 10.03 -20.23
CA TYR A 332 -11.75 9.29 -19.48
C TYR A 332 -12.11 9.93 -18.13
N ARG A 333 -11.67 11.18 -17.90
CA ARG A 333 -11.94 11.88 -16.65
C ARG A 333 -13.43 12.04 -16.35
N MET A 334 -13.82 11.77 -15.10
CA MET A 334 -15.22 11.92 -14.63
C MET A 334 -15.31 12.23 -13.12
N PRO A 335 -15.18 13.44 -12.63
CA PRO A 335 -14.58 14.66 -13.21
C PRO A 335 -13.06 14.70 -13.07
N LEU A 336 -12.47 13.77 -12.34
CA LEU A 336 -11.05 13.71 -11.99
C LEU A 336 -10.28 12.80 -12.96
N SER A 337 -8.97 12.85 -12.95
CA SER A 337 -8.08 11.94 -13.65
C SER A 337 -6.65 12.01 -13.11
N ALA A 338 -5.81 11.07 -13.50
CA ALA A 338 -4.37 11.04 -13.22
C ALA A 338 -4.02 11.31 -11.73
N GLY A 339 -4.86 10.86 -10.83
CA GLY A 339 -4.64 11.02 -9.39
C GLY A 339 -3.45 10.21 -8.87
N THR A 340 -3.11 9.12 -9.57
CA THR A 340 -1.94 8.26 -9.28
C THR A 340 -1.11 8.14 -10.55
N CYS A 341 0.09 8.74 -10.52
CA CYS A 341 1.02 8.79 -11.65
C CYS A 341 2.25 7.93 -11.35
N PRO A 342 2.37 6.72 -11.93
CA PRO A 342 3.55 5.87 -11.78
C PRO A 342 4.84 6.61 -12.11
N THR A 343 5.93 6.28 -11.41
CA THR A 343 7.23 6.92 -11.62
C THR A 343 8.13 6.12 -12.56
N GLU A 344 9.13 6.77 -13.13
CA GLU A 344 10.20 6.09 -13.85
C GLU A 344 11.03 5.24 -12.88
N ASP A 345 11.27 5.72 -11.64
CA ASP A 345 11.97 4.97 -10.61
C ASP A 345 11.30 3.62 -10.31
N PHE A 346 9.98 3.54 -10.37
CA PHE A 346 9.27 2.27 -10.26
C PHE A 346 9.49 1.38 -11.48
N MET A 347 9.43 1.96 -12.69
CA MET A 347 9.64 1.25 -13.94
C MET A 347 11.04 0.61 -14.01
N GLU A 348 12.06 1.26 -13.42
CA GLU A 348 13.42 0.71 -13.34
C GLU A 348 13.55 -0.62 -12.58
N LEU A 349 12.59 -0.99 -11.75
CA LEU A 349 12.62 -2.28 -11.05
C LEU A 349 12.42 -3.47 -11.99
N PHE A 350 11.79 -3.28 -13.15
CA PHE A 350 11.28 -4.34 -14.02
C PHE A 350 12.26 -4.71 -15.13
N ASP A 351 12.07 -5.90 -15.66
CA ASP A 351 12.87 -6.43 -16.75
C ASP A 351 12.37 -5.96 -18.13
N GLY A 352 13.16 -6.22 -19.18
CA GLY A 352 12.78 -5.97 -20.57
C GLY A 352 13.18 -4.61 -21.12
N PHE A 353 14.04 -3.86 -20.45
CA PHE A 353 14.62 -2.59 -20.93
C PHE A 353 16.12 -2.71 -21.14
N ASP A 354 16.61 -2.05 -22.19
CA ASP A 354 18.04 -1.79 -22.37
C ASP A 354 18.53 -0.88 -21.24
N ARG A 355 19.76 -1.13 -20.75
CA ARG A 355 20.29 -0.40 -19.59
C ARG A 355 21.70 0.12 -19.84
N TYR A 356 22.03 1.20 -19.16
CA TYR A 356 23.42 1.65 -19.00
C TYR A 356 24.18 0.73 -18.03
N ALA A 357 25.49 0.94 -17.93
CA ALA A 357 26.34 0.16 -17.03
C ALA A 357 26.01 0.32 -15.54
N ASP A 358 25.40 1.43 -15.17
CA ASP A 358 24.93 1.72 -13.81
C ASP A 358 23.57 1.06 -13.46
N GLY A 359 22.96 0.36 -14.45
CA GLY A 359 21.68 -0.33 -14.29
C GLY A 359 20.45 0.52 -14.58
N THR A 360 20.58 1.81 -14.87
CA THR A 360 19.45 2.69 -15.20
C THR A 360 18.95 2.45 -16.62
N ILE A 361 17.67 2.74 -16.90
CA ILE A 361 17.04 2.53 -18.22
C ILE A 361 17.68 3.43 -19.28
N ARG A 362 17.97 2.85 -20.46
CA ARG A 362 18.69 3.51 -21.52
C ARG A 362 17.76 4.25 -22.47
N THR A 363 17.97 5.56 -22.62
CA THR A 363 17.23 6.44 -23.54
C THR A 363 18.11 7.06 -24.64
N THR A 364 19.45 6.97 -24.51
CA THR A 364 20.39 7.55 -25.46
C THR A 364 21.39 6.52 -25.99
N ASP A 365 22.08 6.85 -27.08
CA ASP A 365 23.19 6.07 -27.63
C ASP A 365 24.52 6.29 -26.87
N GLY A 366 24.53 7.20 -25.89
CA GLY A 366 25.67 7.48 -25.03
C GLY A 366 25.90 6.43 -23.94
N THR A 367 26.71 6.80 -22.95
CA THR A 367 27.07 5.94 -21.81
C THR A 367 26.25 6.22 -20.53
N ALA A 368 25.47 7.29 -20.55
CA ALA A 368 24.58 7.72 -19.47
C ALA A 368 23.46 8.61 -20.02
N HIS A 369 22.42 8.88 -19.25
CA HIS A 369 21.34 9.83 -19.62
C HIS A 369 21.84 11.23 -19.99
N SER A 370 22.98 11.63 -19.48
CA SER A 370 23.52 12.99 -19.63
C SER A 370 24.33 13.20 -20.90
N ASN A 371 24.49 12.17 -21.73
CA ASN A 371 25.33 12.27 -22.94
C ASN A 371 24.78 11.42 -24.09
N GLY A 372 25.32 11.69 -25.29
CA GLY A 372 24.90 11.05 -26.55
C GLY A 372 23.69 11.72 -27.19
N ASN A 373 23.01 10.96 -28.06
CA ASN A 373 21.79 11.37 -28.72
C ASN A 373 20.64 10.44 -28.34
N TYR A 374 19.41 10.95 -28.31
CA TYR A 374 18.26 10.10 -28.03
C TYR A 374 18.07 9.01 -29.08
N ILE A 375 17.71 7.81 -28.60
CA ILE A 375 17.28 6.70 -29.46
C ILE A 375 15.89 7.02 -30.00
N LEU A 376 15.67 6.80 -31.29
CA LEU A 376 14.43 7.16 -31.98
C LEU A 376 13.58 5.93 -32.30
N TYR A 377 12.27 6.02 -32.06
CA TYR A 377 11.29 4.95 -32.22
C TYR A 377 10.21 5.37 -33.23
N ASP A 378 9.68 4.42 -33.99
CA ASP A 378 8.60 4.70 -34.96
C ASP A 378 7.28 4.97 -34.25
N THR A 379 6.98 4.19 -33.22
CA THR A 379 5.85 4.40 -32.34
C THR A 379 6.32 4.49 -30.88
N PRO A 380 5.54 5.14 -29.96
CA PRO A 380 5.95 5.18 -28.55
C PRO A 380 5.97 3.78 -27.91
N MET A 381 5.12 2.85 -28.35
CA MET A 381 5.11 1.49 -27.85
C MET A 381 6.34 0.65 -28.22
N ASP A 382 7.12 1.05 -29.24
CA ASP A 382 8.35 0.33 -29.60
C ASP A 382 9.40 0.31 -28.49
N PHE A 383 9.40 1.33 -27.63
CA PHE A 383 10.25 1.37 -26.45
C PHE A 383 9.86 0.28 -25.44
N PHE A 384 8.57 -0.02 -25.30
CA PHE A 384 8.01 -0.90 -24.29
C PHE A 384 7.73 -2.34 -24.77
N LYS A 385 8.02 -2.66 -26.02
CA LYS A 385 7.65 -3.95 -26.64
C LYS A 385 8.21 -5.18 -25.94
N THR A 386 9.31 -5.04 -25.21
CA THR A 386 9.99 -6.10 -24.45
C THR A 386 9.79 -5.95 -22.94
N ALA A 387 9.04 -4.94 -22.49
CA ALA A 387 8.80 -4.71 -21.08
C ALA A 387 8.11 -5.92 -20.44
N GLU A 388 8.46 -6.20 -19.19
CA GLU A 388 7.86 -7.25 -18.39
C GLU A 388 6.32 -7.15 -18.42
N PRO A 389 5.57 -8.21 -18.76
CA PRO A 389 4.10 -8.20 -18.87
C PRO A 389 3.39 -7.70 -17.63
N ARG A 390 3.91 -8.01 -16.45
CA ARG A 390 3.39 -7.52 -15.17
C ARG A 390 3.46 -5.99 -15.09
N LEU A 391 4.54 -5.37 -15.56
CA LEU A 391 4.64 -3.91 -15.56
C LEU A 391 3.56 -3.28 -16.45
N ARG A 392 3.31 -3.83 -17.64
CA ARG A 392 2.23 -3.38 -18.53
C ARG A 392 0.84 -3.55 -17.89
N ALA A 393 0.65 -4.59 -17.06
CA ALA A 393 -0.58 -4.77 -16.29
C ALA A 393 -0.76 -3.72 -15.16
N TYR A 394 0.31 -3.08 -14.75
CA TYR A 394 0.29 -2.05 -13.70
C TYR A 394 0.23 -0.63 -14.25
N ILE A 395 0.82 -0.38 -15.41
CA ILE A 395 1.02 0.95 -16.00
C ILE A 395 0.46 0.99 -17.41
N ILE A 396 -0.20 2.09 -17.78
CA ILE A 396 -0.52 2.44 -19.15
C ILE A 396 0.65 3.26 -19.69
N PHE A 397 1.34 2.71 -20.70
CA PHE A 397 2.45 3.36 -21.36
C PHE A 397 2.01 4.40 -22.39
N PRO A 398 2.86 5.37 -22.77
CA PRO A 398 2.65 6.19 -23.96
C PRO A 398 2.36 5.33 -25.21
N GLY A 399 1.23 5.56 -25.85
CA GLY A 399 0.80 4.83 -27.04
C GLY A 399 0.13 3.47 -26.77
N ASP A 400 0.01 3.03 -25.51
CA ASP A 400 -0.71 1.78 -25.20
C ASP A 400 -2.22 1.97 -25.30
N VAL A 401 -2.95 0.86 -25.50
CA VAL A 401 -4.39 0.87 -25.66
C VAL A 401 -5.07 0.67 -24.31
N PHE A 402 -5.99 1.58 -23.98
CA PHE A 402 -6.92 1.44 -22.85
C PHE A 402 -8.35 1.80 -23.29
N LYS A 403 -9.34 1.02 -22.90
CA LYS A 403 -10.75 1.18 -23.36
C LYS A 403 -10.88 1.30 -24.88
N LYS A 404 -10.12 0.49 -25.64
CA LYS A 404 -10.08 0.46 -27.11
C LYS A 404 -9.54 1.74 -27.78
N THR A 405 -8.92 2.63 -27.02
CA THR A 405 -8.35 3.88 -27.52
C THR A 405 -6.85 3.92 -27.19
N GLU A 406 -6.03 4.32 -28.13
CA GLU A 406 -4.62 4.61 -27.90
C GLU A 406 -4.48 5.83 -26.98
N ILE A 407 -3.68 5.70 -25.94
CA ILE A 407 -3.45 6.76 -24.95
C ILE A 407 -2.24 7.58 -25.42
N GLU A 408 -2.50 8.68 -26.10
CA GLU A 408 -1.46 9.59 -26.57
C GLU A 408 -0.88 10.39 -25.40
N VAL A 409 0.23 9.92 -24.85
CA VAL A 409 1.02 10.68 -23.88
C VAL A 409 2.19 11.30 -24.65
N ARG A 410 2.15 12.60 -24.84
CA ARG A 410 3.24 13.38 -25.46
C ARG A 410 3.47 14.64 -24.63
N ASP A 411 4.70 14.84 -24.20
CA ASP A 411 5.12 16.01 -23.43
C ASP A 411 5.32 17.22 -24.32
N GLY A 412 5.91 17.00 -25.51
CA GLY A 412 6.18 18.07 -26.44
C GLY A 412 6.55 17.62 -27.84
N VAL A 413 6.73 18.63 -28.71
CA VAL A 413 7.19 18.48 -30.09
C VAL A 413 8.57 19.14 -30.24
N TYR A 414 9.53 18.36 -30.71
CA TYR A 414 10.88 18.82 -30.99
C TYR A 414 11.04 19.14 -32.49
N THR A 415 11.46 20.38 -32.79
CA THR A 415 11.64 20.89 -34.16
C THR A 415 13.10 21.09 -34.57
N GLY A 416 14.03 20.76 -33.64
CA GLY A 416 15.47 20.90 -33.90
C GLY A 416 16.03 19.80 -34.79
N SER A 417 17.36 19.85 -35.01
CA SER A 417 18.07 18.95 -35.89
C SER A 417 18.16 17.49 -35.39
N VAL A 418 18.41 16.57 -36.31
CA VAL A 418 18.68 15.15 -36.03
C VAL A 418 20.15 14.89 -36.42
N PRO A 419 20.93 14.12 -35.61
CA PRO A 419 20.56 13.44 -34.37
C PRO A 419 20.21 14.41 -33.23
N ILE A 420 19.36 13.98 -32.31
CA ILE A 420 18.82 14.80 -31.22
C ILE A 420 19.75 14.68 -30.01
N PRO A 421 20.54 15.69 -29.64
CA PRO A 421 21.40 15.62 -28.49
C PRO A 421 20.57 15.66 -27.19
N VAL A 422 21.13 15.17 -26.08
CA VAL A 422 20.50 15.25 -24.75
C VAL A 422 20.05 16.68 -24.45
N LEU A 423 18.77 16.84 -24.17
CA LEU A 423 18.14 18.15 -23.94
C LEU A 423 18.58 18.79 -22.60
N LYS A 424 19.03 17.99 -21.64
CA LYS A 424 19.42 18.41 -20.29
C LYS A 424 20.74 17.78 -19.87
N PRO A 425 21.87 18.10 -20.53
CA PRO A 425 23.16 17.61 -20.08
C PRO A 425 23.43 18.14 -18.64
N ASN A 426 23.95 17.26 -17.78
CA ASN A 426 24.25 17.57 -16.38
C ASN A 426 23.03 17.94 -15.51
N TYR A 427 21.84 17.47 -15.86
CA TYR A 427 20.64 17.65 -15.06
C TYR A 427 20.77 16.90 -13.72
N THR A 428 20.57 17.61 -12.63
CA THR A 428 20.70 17.08 -11.27
C THR A 428 19.42 17.32 -10.45
N TYR A 429 19.28 16.65 -9.31
CA TYR A 429 18.22 16.93 -8.38
C TYR A 429 18.11 18.42 -8.01
N ALA A 430 19.20 19.12 -7.84
CA ALA A 430 19.19 20.56 -7.54
C ALA A 430 18.56 21.42 -8.66
N GLN A 431 18.59 20.93 -9.89
CA GLN A 431 18.06 21.61 -11.08
C GLN A 431 16.64 21.14 -11.45
N ARG A 432 16.01 20.26 -10.67
CA ARG A 432 14.70 19.63 -10.96
C ARG A 432 13.58 20.61 -11.31
N SER A 433 13.64 21.85 -10.87
CA SER A 433 12.67 22.89 -11.21
C SER A 433 12.88 23.51 -12.60
N GLN A 434 13.99 23.25 -13.25
CA GLN A 434 14.37 23.88 -14.51
C GLN A 434 13.95 23.06 -15.75
N GLN A 435 13.76 21.76 -15.61
CA GLN A 435 13.37 20.81 -16.66
C GLN A 435 13.65 21.33 -18.09
N TYR A 436 12.62 21.38 -18.96
CA TYR A 436 12.69 21.75 -20.37
C TYR A 436 12.37 23.22 -20.66
N TYR A 437 12.06 24.02 -19.66
CA TYR A 437 11.55 25.38 -19.86
C TYR A 437 12.51 26.32 -20.58
N HIS A 438 13.82 26.14 -20.40
CA HIS A 438 14.80 26.97 -21.08
C HIS A 438 14.76 26.78 -22.62
N LEU A 439 14.48 25.57 -23.12
CA LEU A 439 14.35 25.28 -24.53
C LEU A 439 13.00 25.75 -25.10
N ALA A 440 11.96 25.65 -24.29
CA ALA A 440 10.62 26.09 -24.65
C ALA A 440 10.44 27.61 -24.55
N ALA A 441 11.23 28.29 -23.74
CA ALA A 441 11.20 29.74 -23.57
C ALA A 441 11.98 30.52 -24.65
N ALA A 442 12.86 29.86 -25.41
CA ALA A 442 13.53 30.47 -26.53
C ALA A 442 12.51 30.99 -27.56
N SER A 443 12.83 32.04 -28.30
CA SER A 443 11.94 32.68 -29.29
C SER A 443 12.50 32.56 -30.70
N GLY A 444 11.60 32.57 -31.67
CA GLY A 444 12.00 32.53 -33.09
C GLY A 444 12.67 31.22 -33.48
N ASP A 445 13.70 31.28 -34.29
CA ASP A 445 14.43 30.11 -34.83
C ASP A 445 15.25 29.35 -33.76
N ASP A 446 15.47 29.98 -32.60
CA ASP A 446 16.18 29.35 -31.48
C ASP A 446 15.30 28.37 -30.67
N ARG A 447 13.98 28.38 -30.89
CA ARG A 447 13.06 27.47 -30.22
C ARG A 447 13.11 26.10 -30.85
N THR A 448 13.64 25.13 -30.12
CA THR A 448 13.73 23.73 -30.58
C THR A 448 12.71 22.82 -29.93
N LEU A 449 12.11 23.22 -28.84
CA LEU A 449 11.10 22.42 -28.12
C LEU A 449 9.82 23.21 -27.90
N TRP A 450 8.69 22.59 -28.22
CA TRP A 450 7.36 23.13 -28.03
C TRP A 450 6.64 22.30 -26.96
N LEU A 451 6.24 22.96 -25.88
CA LEU A 451 5.49 22.37 -24.77
C LEU A 451 4.12 23.03 -24.66
N GLY A 452 3.15 22.33 -24.10
CA GLY A 452 1.98 22.98 -23.54
C GLY A 452 2.30 23.66 -22.22
N SER A 453 1.34 24.36 -21.64
CA SER A 453 1.48 24.96 -20.31
C SER A 453 1.12 23.93 -19.24
N ASN A 454 1.95 23.78 -18.23
CA ASN A 454 1.63 22.97 -17.07
C ASN A 454 0.46 23.54 -16.22
N THR A 455 -0.02 24.75 -16.54
CA THR A 455 -1.22 25.34 -15.94
C THR A 455 -2.45 25.21 -16.85
N GLY A 456 -2.34 24.53 -18.00
CA GLY A 456 -3.43 24.39 -18.98
C GLY A 456 -3.80 25.68 -19.71
N SER A 457 -3.03 26.78 -19.53
CA SER A 457 -3.35 28.09 -20.11
C SER A 457 -3.04 28.19 -21.60
N SER A 458 -2.18 27.34 -22.13
CA SER A 458 -1.87 27.29 -23.56
C SER A 458 -1.32 25.93 -23.97
N ASN A 459 -1.74 25.48 -25.16
CA ASN A 459 -1.15 24.33 -25.84
C ASN A 459 -0.96 24.71 -27.30
N PRO A 460 0.22 25.24 -27.68
CA PRO A 460 0.45 25.79 -29.00
C PRO A 460 0.34 24.72 -30.09
N THR A 461 -0.04 25.14 -31.30
CA THR A 461 -0.03 24.28 -32.47
C THR A 461 1.31 24.42 -33.19
N VAL A 462 1.96 23.30 -33.45
CA VAL A 462 3.20 23.20 -34.22
C VAL A 462 2.84 22.77 -35.62
N THR A 463 3.25 23.57 -36.61
CA THR A 463 3.05 23.28 -38.04
C THR A 463 4.40 23.03 -38.69
N PHE A 464 4.54 21.94 -39.42
CA PHE A 464 5.77 21.54 -40.08
C PHE A 464 5.48 20.82 -41.43
N THR A 465 6.44 20.70 -42.26
CA THR A 465 6.38 19.88 -43.49
C THR A 465 6.98 18.51 -43.19
N ASN A 466 6.21 17.46 -43.35
CA ASN A 466 6.66 16.10 -43.16
C ASN A 466 7.54 15.59 -44.31
N LYS A 467 8.16 14.42 -44.17
CA LYS A 467 9.03 13.81 -45.20
C LYS A 467 8.31 13.54 -46.53
N ALA A 468 6.99 13.41 -46.50
CA ALA A 468 6.16 13.26 -47.70
C ALA A 468 5.82 14.60 -48.38
N GLY A 469 6.35 15.72 -47.87
CA GLY A 469 6.10 17.06 -48.39
C GLY A 469 4.76 17.67 -48.02
N GLN A 470 4.03 17.09 -47.07
CA GLN A 470 2.72 17.54 -46.62
C GLN A 470 2.86 18.49 -45.42
N THR A 471 2.06 19.54 -45.40
CA THR A 471 1.95 20.38 -44.21
C THR A 471 1.08 19.67 -43.13
N VAL A 472 1.70 19.41 -41.99
CA VAL A 472 1.07 18.78 -40.83
C VAL A 472 1.02 19.74 -39.66
N SER A 473 -0.09 19.76 -38.95
CA SER A 473 -0.25 20.54 -37.73
C SER A 473 -0.68 19.64 -36.55
N MET A 474 -0.01 19.78 -35.42
CA MET A 474 -0.33 19.06 -34.20
C MET A 474 -0.20 19.97 -32.97
N LYS A 475 -0.91 19.66 -31.88
CA LYS A 475 -0.69 20.32 -30.59
C LYS A 475 0.68 19.95 -30.03
N ALA A 476 1.30 20.85 -29.30
CA ALA A 476 2.60 20.57 -28.67
C ALA A 476 2.50 19.43 -27.67
N ALA A 477 1.62 19.53 -26.70
CA ALA A 477 1.31 18.41 -25.79
C ALA A 477 0.19 17.54 -26.34
N GLY A 478 0.33 16.22 -26.23
CA GLY A 478 -0.73 15.26 -26.51
C GLY A 478 -1.84 15.32 -25.44
N GLU A 479 -3.04 14.83 -25.78
CA GLU A 479 -4.24 14.99 -24.94
C GLU A 479 -4.09 14.39 -23.54
N ASN A 480 -3.31 13.33 -23.39
CA ASN A 480 -3.01 12.71 -22.10
C ASN A 480 -1.60 13.07 -21.57
N GLY A 481 -0.91 14.03 -22.20
CA GLY A 481 0.45 14.40 -21.84
C GLY A 481 0.52 15.36 -20.64
N PRO A 482 1.67 15.43 -19.95
CA PRO A 482 1.88 16.22 -18.74
C PRO A 482 1.61 17.72 -18.86
N PHE A 483 1.72 18.26 -20.07
CA PHE A 483 1.54 19.69 -20.34
C PHE A 483 0.25 20.01 -21.11
N TYR A 484 -0.70 19.06 -21.17
CA TYR A 484 -1.98 19.26 -21.86
C TYR A 484 -2.97 20.03 -21.01
N SER A 485 -3.09 19.69 -19.73
CA SER A 485 -3.99 20.30 -18.78
C SER A 485 -3.28 20.59 -17.45
N ASN A 486 -3.81 21.51 -16.71
CA ASN A 486 -3.24 21.88 -15.42
C ASN A 486 -3.25 20.74 -14.41
N ALA A 487 -3.40 20.43 -13.46
CA ALA A 487 -3.31 19.40 -12.44
C ALA A 487 -3.99 18.05 -12.77
N GLU A 488 -4.68 17.87 -13.89
CA GLU A 488 -5.53 16.69 -14.10
C GLU A 488 -5.01 15.70 -15.17
N SER A 489 -3.89 16.00 -15.83
CA SER A 489 -3.14 15.03 -16.64
C SER A 489 -1.95 14.49 -15.86
N THR A 490 -1.40 13.36 -16.31
CA THR A 490 -0.20 12.81 -15.68
C THR A 490 0.92 13.84 -15.62
N PHE A 491 1.72 13.80 -14.59
CA PHE A 491 2.92 14.64 -14.47
C PHE A 491 4.21 13.85 -14.54
N THR A 492 4.12 12.52 -14.58
CA THR A 492 5.27 11.62 -14.74
C THR A 492 5.37 11.04 -16.14
N GLY A 493 4.40 11.31 -17.04
CA GLY A 493 4.32 10.70 -18.36
C GLY A 493 3.70 9.30 -18.38
N LEU A 494 3.29 8.76 -17.24
CA LEU A 494 2.73 7.41 -17.09
C LEU A 494 1.37 7.46 -16.39
N TYR A 495 0.51 6.47 -16.64
CA TYR A 495 -0.78 6.31 -15.99
C TYR A 495 -0.88 4.97 -15.28
N LEU A 496 -1.64 4.92 -14.19
CA LEU A 496 -2.00 3.68 -13.53
C LEU A 496 -2.90 2.84 -14.45
N ARG A 497 -2.69 1.51 -14.48
CA ARG A 497 -3.60 0.51 -15.09
C ARG A 497 -4.18 -0.43 -14.06
N LYS A 498 -3.37 -0.86 -13.10
CA LYS A 498 -3.79 -1.79 -12.05
C LYS A 498 -5.08 -1.31 -11.40
N TYR A 499 -6.03 -2.19 -11.23
CA TYR A 499 -7.39 -1.95 -10.73
C TYR A 499 -8.36 -1.22 -11.66
N LEU A 500 -7.89 -0.57 -12.73
CA LEU A 500 -8.82 0.07 -13.67
C LEU A 500 -9.46 -0.98 -14.59
N ASP A 501 -10.79 -0.97 -14.64
CA ASP A 501 -11.52 -1.87 -15.52
C ASP A 501 -11.58 -1.32 -16.96
N PRO A 502 -10.92 -1.98 -17.94
CA PRO A 502 -10.94 -1.53 -19.33
C PRO A 502 -12.34 -1.63 -19.98
N ASN A 503 -13.26 -2.40 -19.40
CA ASN A 503 -14.60 -2.62 -19.92
C ASN A 503 -15.68 -1.80 -19.22
N ARG A 504 -15.35 -1.11 -18.12
CA ARG A 504 -16.33 -0.25 -17.40
C ARG A 504 -16.83 0.84 -18.32
N ALA A 505 -18.14 0.94 -18.49
CA ALA A 505 -18.78 1.98 -19.30
C ALA A 505 -18.50 3.38 -18.72
N LEU A 506 -18.38 4.41 -19.57
CA LEU A 506 -18.00 5.75 -19.14
C LEU A 506 -19.00 6.37 -18.16
N GLU A 507 -20.29 6.11 -18.33
CA GLU A 507 -21.36 6.56 -17.41
C GLU A 507 -21.21 5.96 -16.00
N ASN A 508 -20.48 4.86 -15.86
CA ASN A 508 -20.19 4.18 -14.59
C ASN A 508 -18.83 4.58 -14.01
N ILE A 509 -18.10 5.48 -14.67
CA ILE A 509 -16.90 6.11 -14.10
C ILE A 509 -17.34 7.38 -13.39
N GLY A 510 -17.02 7.53 -12.13
CA GLY A 510 -17.38 8.70 -11.33
C GLY A 510 -16.90 8.55 -9.89
N GLU A 511 -16.94 9.67 -9.17
CA GLU A 511 -16.61 9.67 -7.74
C GLU A 511 -17.56 8.72 -7.00
N GLY A 512 -16.99 7.76 -6.27
CA GLY A 512 -17.76 6.80 -5.50
C GLY A 512 -18.61 5.83 -6.32
N LYS A 513 -18.29 5.56 -7.60
CA LYS A 513 -19.04 4.63 -8.44
C LYS A 513 -18.32 3.29 -8.69
N SER A 514 -17.06 3.16 -8.31
CA SER A 514 -16.31 1.92 -8.51
C SER A 514 -16.69 0.86 -7.48
N ASP A 515 -16.90 -0.34 -7.95
CA ASP A 515 -17.11 -1.58 -7.18
C ASP A 515 -15.93 -2.55 -7.37
N GLN A 516 -14.78 -2.05 -7.83
CA GLN A 516 -13.57 -2.83 -7.95
C GLN A 516 -13.17 -3.41 -6.57
N PRO A 517 -13.05 -4.75 -6.41
CA PRO A 517 -12.62 -5.34 -5.15
C PRO A 517 -11.15 -5.01 -4.84
N PHE A 518 -10.80 -5.00 -3.56
CA PHE A 518 -9.42 -4.89 -3.08
C PHE A 518 -8.97 -6.18 -2.42
N ILE A 519 -7.89 -6.78 -2.90
CA ILE A 519 -7.34 -8.00 -2.33
C ILE A 519 -6.45 -7.60 -1.13
N LEU A 520 -6.93 -7.86 0.08
CA LEU A 520 -6.23 -7.51 1.33
C LEU A 520 -5.03 -8.43 1.59
N MET A 521 -5.18 -9.71 1.20
CA MET A 521 -4.14 -10.73 1.35
C MET A 521 -4.26 -11.75 0.23
N ARG A 522 -3.14 -12.09 -0.40
CA ARG A 522 -3.07 -13.07 -1.49
C ARG A 522 -1.86 -13.98 -1.38
N TYR A 523 -1.91 -15.11 -2.08
CA TYR A 523 -0.91 -16.16 -1.98
C TYR A 523 0.52 -15.71 -2.33
N ALA A 524 0.68 -14.79 -3.28
CA ALA A 524 2.01 -14.22 -3.60
C ALA A 524 2.65 -13.50 -2.41
N ASP A 525 1.85 -12.81 -1.56
CA ASP A 525 2.39 -12.17 -0.34
C ASP A 525 2.94 -13.22 0.64
N VAL A 526 2.23 -14.34 0.79
CA VAL A 526 2.69 -15.47 1.63
C VAL A 526 3.98 -16.07 1.10
N LEU A 527 4.10 -16.29 -0.22
CA LEU A 527 5.32 -16.78 -0.86
C LEU A 527 6.50 -15.85 -0.61
N LEU A 528 6.28 -14.55 -0.75
CA LEU A 528 7.30 -13.52 -0.52
C LEU A 528 7.69 -13.39 0.96
N ALA A 529 6.72 -13.55 1.87
CA ALA A 529 6.99 -13.56 3.31
C ALA A 529 7.84 -14.78 3.71
N ALA A 530 7.52 -15.97 3.18
CA ALA A 530 8.32 -17.17 3.38
C ALA A 530 9.74 -16.98 2.86
N ALA A 531 9.89 -16.43 1.64
CA ALA A 531 11.18 -16.23 1.01
C ALA A 531 12.06 -15.23 1.79
N GLU A 532 11.50 -14.10 2.22
CA GLU A 532 12.27 -13.11 2.99
C GLU A 532 12.66 -13.64 4.36
N ALA A 533 11.73 -14.27 5.09
CA ALA A 533 12.02 -14.86 6.40
C ALA A 533 13.09 -15.95 6.32
N ALA A 534 13.04 -16.82 5.30
CA ALA A 534 14.04 -17.86 5.07
C ALA A 534 15.45 -17.30 4.84
N VAL A 535 15.56 -16.27 3.99
CA VAL A 535 16.84 -15.61 3.70
C VAL A 535 17.37 -14.89 4.94
N GLU A 536 16.52 -14.17 5.68
CA GLU A 536 16.91 -13.44 6.89
C GLU A 536 17.39 -14.38 8.01
N LEU A 537 16.70 -15.51 8.22
CA LEU A 537 17.12 -16.56 9.14
C LEU A 537 18.48 -17.17 8.73
N SER A 538 18.64 -17.45 7.43
CA SER A 538 19.90 -18.00 6.91
C SER A 538 21.07 -17.01 7.04
N ILE A 539 20.85 -15.71 6.82
CA ILE A 539 21.85 -14.66 7.07
C ILE A 539 22.26 -14.64 8.55
N ALA A 540 21.29 -14.88 9.46
CA ALA A 540 21.54 -14.98 10.89
C ALA A 540 22.13 -16.32 11.34
N GLY A 541 22.43 -17.24 10.42
CA GLY A 541 22.97 -18.57 10.72
C GLY A 541 21.98 -19.52 11.38
N GLN A 542 20.66 -19.24 11.26
CA GLN A 542 19.62 -20.09 11.82
C GLN A 542 19.24 -21.21 10.86
N SER A 543 18.88 -22.36 11.42
CA SER A 543 18.28 -23.47 10.68
C SER A 543 16.77 -23.23 10.47
N SER A 544 16.19 -23.97 9.52
CA SER A 544 14.74 -23.95 9.31
C SER A 544 13.97 -24.31 10.60
N PRO A 545 12.99 -23.50 11.00
CA PRO A 545 12.18 -23.79 12.20
C PRO A 545 11.21 -24.97 12.01
N VAL A 546 11.06 -25.50 10.79
CA VAL A 546 10.22 -26.66 10.44
C VAL A 546 11.02 -27.82 9.87
N GLY A 547 12.36 -27.71 9.80
CA GLY A 547 13.26 -28.78 9.40
C GLY A 547 13.37 -29.04 7.90
N ASP A 548 12.82 -28.17 7.06
CA ASP A 548 12.93 -28.23 5.60
C ASP A 548 14.13 -27.44 5.05
N ASP A 549 14.36 -27.50 3.74
CA ASP A 549 15.31 -26.63 3.04
C ASP A 549 14.65 -25.27 2.75
N MET A 550 14.64 -24.39 3.73
CA MET A 550 13.98 -23.08 3.64
C MET A 550 14.50 -22.21 2.48
N LEU A 551 15.77 -22.34 2.09
CA LEU A 551 16.33 -21.61 0.95
C LEU A 551 15.86 -22.18 -0.39
N GLN A 552 15.57 -23.48 -0.46
CA GLN A 552 14.92 -24.06 -1.64
C GLN A 552 13.48 -23.56 -1.76
N VAL A 553 12.73 -23.56 -0.66
CA VAL A 553 11.36 -22.99 -0.62
C VAL A 553 11.37 -21.52 -1.07
N ALA A 554 12.32 -20.72 -0.56
CA ALA A 554 12.46 -19.32 -0.97
C ALA A 554 12.77 -19.18 -2.47
N THR A 555 13.64 -20.04 -3.00
CA THR A 555 14.01 -20.03 -4.42
C THR A 555 12.80 -20.35 -5.31
N GLU A 556 12.08 -21.41 -4.99
CA GLU A 556 10.88 -21.83 -5.73
C GLU A 556 9.76 -20.77 -5.67
N ALA A 557 9.59 -20.12 -4.52
CA ALA A 557 8.64 -19.03 -4.35
C ALA A 557 8.94 -17.86 -5.31
N ILE A 558 10.19 -17.39 -5.34
CA ILE A 558 10.60 -16.30 -6.23
C ILE A 558 10.50 -16.73 -7.70
N GLN A 559 10.99 -17.91 -8.06
CA GLN A 559 10.90 -18.42 -9.43
C GLN A 559 9.46 -18.52 -9.94
N SER A 560 8.53 -18.99 -9.10
CA SER A 560 7.12 -19.14 -9.47
C SER A 560 6.45 -17.77 -9.73
N ILE A 561 6.74 -16.78 -8.90
CA ILE A 561 6.25 -15.41 -9.07
C ILE A 561 6.83 -14.79 -10.35
N GLN A 562 8.13 -14.89 -10.56
CA GLN A 562 8.82 -14.36 -11.75
C GLN A 562 8.28 -15.02 -13.03
N LYS A 563 8.10 -16.34 -13.01
CA LYS A 563 7.52 -17.08 -14.14
C LYS A 563 6.12 -16.58 -14.48
N ARG A 564 5.22 -16.48 -13.48
CA ARG A 564 3.87 -15.99 -13.67
C ARG A 564 3.85 -14.55 -14.21
N ALA A 565 4.76 -13.70 -13.75
CA ALA A 565 4.88 -12.30 -14.13
C ALA A 565 5.46 -12.06 -15.54
N GLY A 566 6.04 -13.09 -16.17
CA GLY A 566 6.81 -12.95 -17.40
C GLY A 566 8.15 -12.23 -17.22
N ALA A 567 8.69 -12.25 -16.01
CA ALA A 567 9.98 -11.69 -15.66
C ALA A 567 11.13 -12.67 -15.94
N ASN A 568 12.37 -12.17 -15.87
CA ASN A 568 13.56 -13.01 -15.88
C ASN A 568 13.61 -13.88 -14.62
N VAL A 569 13.53 -15.19 -14.80
CA VAL A 569 13.54 -16.14 -13.68
C VAL A 569 14.97 -16.35 -13.17
N ILE A 570 15.18 -16.23 -11.87
CA ILE A 570 16.49 -16.57 -11.27
C ILE A 570 16.83 -18.03 -11.54
N THR A 571 18.09 -18.30 -11.88
CA THR A 571 18.57 -19.65 -12.20
C THR A 571 19.36 -20.29 -11.04
N SER A 572 19.86 -19.50 -10.14
CA SER A 572 20.63 -19.97 -8.99
C SER A 572 19.78 -20.04 -7.73
N LYS A 573 20.03 -21.03 -6.90
CA LYS A 573 19.43 -21.13 -5.57
C LYS A 573 19.82 -19.92 -4.72
N LEU A 574 18.86 -19.36 -4.00
CA LEU A 574 19.11 -18.30 -3.01
C LEU A 574 19.98 -18.82 -1.88
N THR A 575 20.74 -17.93 -1.27
CA THR A 575 21.68 -18.21 -0.18
C THR A 575 21.43 -17.28 1.00
N GLY A 576 22.04 -17.56 2.14
CA GLY A 576 22.05 -16.65 3.30
C GLY A 576 22.95 -15.44 3.06
N SER A 577 22.60 -14.60 2.08
CA SER A 577 23.41 -13.44 1.69
C SER A 577 22.54 -12.19 1.48
N THR A 578 23.18 -11.02 1.59
CA THR A 578 22.52 -9.73 1.29
C THR A 578 22.06 -9.64 -0.16
N ALA A 579 22.81 -10.23 -1.10
CA ALA A 579 22.42 -10.30 -2.51
C ALA A 579 21.10 -11.07 -2.70
N SER A 580 20.93 -12.21 -2.02
CA SER A 580 19.66 -12.96 -2.05
C SER A 580 18.52 -12.18 -1.40
N ARG A 581 18.78 -11.47 -0.30
CA ARG A 581 17.80 -10.57 0.33
C ARG A 581 17.34 -9.47 -0.63
N ASP A 582 18.27 -8.88 -1.36
CA ASP A 582 17.95 -7.79 -2.31
C ASP A 582 17.11 -8.31 -3.48
N ILE A 583 17.35 -9.54 -3.96
CA ILE A 583 16.50 -10.20 -4.95
C ILE A 583 15.07 -10.34 -4.41
N VAL A 584 14.89 -10.88 -3.21
CA VAL A 584 13.57 -11.08 -2.61
C VAL A 584 12.85 -9.74 -2.38
N ARG A 585 13.54 -8.74 -1.85
CA ARG A 585 12.97 -7.40 -1.62
C ARG A 585 12.58 -6.70 -2.92
N LYS A 586 13.40 -6.81 -3.96
CA LYS A 586 13.10 -6.28 -5.29
C LYS A 586 11.84 -6.96 -5.86
N GLU A 587 11.78 -8.30 -5.78
CA GLU A 587 10.62 -9.04 -6.27
C GLU A 587 9.35 -8.68 -5.49
N ARG A 588 9.44 -8.54 -4.15
CA ARG A 588 8.32 -8.11 -3.32
C ARG A 588 7.79 -6.73 -3.72
N ARG A 589 8.67 -5.77 -3.97
CA ARG A 589 8.28 -4.43 -4.45
C ARG A 589 7.63 -4.46 -5.83
N LYS A 590 8.13 -5.29 -6.76
CA LYS A 590 7.51 -5.47 -8.07
C LYS A 590 6.14 -6.11 -7.95
N GLU A 591 6.03 -7.18 -7.19
CA GLU A 591 4.83 -8.00 -7.11
C GLU A 591 3.68 -7.31 -6.36
N LEU A 592 3.97 -6.71 -5.21
CA LEU A 592 2.97 -6.14 -4.31
C LEU A 592 2.77 -4.62 -4.51
N ALA A 593 3.24 -4.07 -5.63
CA ALA A 593 3.05 -2.66 -5.94
C ALA A 593 1.58 -2.25 -5.94
N TYR A 594 1.29 -1.07 -5.42
CA TYR A 594 -0.06 -0.49 -5.29
C TYR A 594 -1.01 -1.27 -4.36
N GLU A 595 -0.48 -2.11 -3.47
CA GLU A 595 -1.27 -2.90 -2.50
C GLU A 595 -1.08 -2.42 -1.05
N HIS A 596 -0.69 -1.18 -0.84
CA HIS A 596 -0.36 -0.56 0.46
C HIS A 596 0.79 -1.24 1.23
N LYS A 597 1.54 -2.17 0.60
CA LYS A 597 2.60 -2.95 1.25
C LYS A 597 3.94 -2.23 1.26
N THR A 598 4.33 -1.61 0.15
CA THR A 598 5.67 -1.02 -0.04
C THR A 598 6.00 0.05 0.99
N LYS A 599 5.05 0.89 1.38
CA LYS A 599 5.23 1.89 2.44
C LYS A 599 5.76 1.26 3.74
N TRP A 600 5.19 0.13 4.13
CA TRP A 600 5.57 -0.58 5.35
C TRP A 600 6.84 -1.38 5.18
N ASP A 601 7.08 -1.97 4.02
CA ASP A 601 8.32 -2.67 3.69
C ASP A 601 9.53 -1.74 3.77
N LEU A 602 9.46 -0.58 3.15
CA LEU A 602 10.53 0.43 3.21
C LEU A 602 10.79 0.93 4.62
N ARG A 603 9.72 1.10 5.42
CA ARG A 603 9.84 1.48 6.83
C ARG A 603 10.50 0.39 7.66
N ARG A 604 10.05 -0.87 7.56
CA ARG A 604 10.63 -1.98 8.34
C ARG A 604 12.05 -2.33 7.92
N TRP A 605 12.44 -2.11 6.67
CA TRP A 605 13.81 -2.28 6.20
C TRP A 605 14.75 -1.13 6.58
N ARG A 606 14.21 -0.02 7.10
CA ARG A 606 14.97 1.18 7.50
C ARG A 606 15.84 1.74 6.36
N VAL A 607 15.22 1.95 5.19
CA VAL A 607 15.91 2.38 3.96
C VAL A 607 15.44 3.75 3.44
N LEU A 608 14.70 4.50 4.25
CA LEU A 608 14.13 5.80 3.83
C LEU A 608 14.98 7.01 4.25
N ASP A 609 15.75 6.91 5.33
CA ASP A 609 16.63 7.98 5.75
C ASP A 609 17.88 8.12 4.85
N GLU A 610 18.57 9.25 4.94
CA GLU A 610 19.70 9.59 4.07
C GLU A 610 20.78 8.51 4.02
N ASP A 611 21.17 7.98 5.17
CA ASP A 611 22.29 7.04 5.29
C ASP A 611 21.99 5.69 4.62
N ASN A 612 20.72 5.30 4.57
CA ASN A 612 20.29 3.98 4.08
C ASN A 612 19.56 4.03 2.73
N ARG A 613 19.34 5.22 2.17
CA ARG A 613 18.54 5.43 0.95
C ARG A 613 19.09 4.72 -0.28
N ASN A 614 20.39 4.50 -0.37
CA ASN A 614 21.02 3.79 -1.49
C ASN A 614 20.53 2.34 -1.64
N GLY A 615 20.01 1.72 -0.57
CA GLY A 615 19.37 0.40 -0.63
C GLY A 615 17.93 0.42 -1.12
N PHE A 616 17.36 1.61 -1.33
CA PHE A 616 15.95 1.80 -1.62
C PHE A 616 15.49 1.16 -2.94
N TRP A 617 16.31 1.21 -3.99
CA TRP A 617 15.95 0.75 -5.34
C TRP A 617 16.60 -0.56 -5.75
N GLY A 618 17.57 -1.06 -5.02
CA GLY A 618 18.45 -2.12 -5.50
C GLY A 618 19.46 -1.67 -6.58
N VAL A 619 19.45 -0.37 -6.95
CA VAL A 619 20.50 0.35 -7.68
C VAL A 619 20.99 1.50 -6.84
N GLN A 620 22.29 1.77 -6.85
CA GLN A 620 22.84 2.91 -6.12
C GLN A 620 22.49 4.21 -6.85
N LYS A 621 21.65 5.02 -6.24
CA LYS A 621 21.37 6.39 -6.68
C LYS A 621 22.02 7.35 -5.68
N ASP A 622 22.94 8.16 -6.16
CA ASP A 622 23.61 9.16 -5.34
C ASP A 622 22.70 10.38 -5.06
N LYS A 623 23.18 11.30 -4.25
CA LYS A 623 22.43 12.53 -3.91
C LYS A 623 22.10 13.42 -5.11
N ASN A 624 22.86 13.30 -6.21
CA ASN A 624 22.60 14.09 -7.41
C ASN A 624 21.44 13.54 -8.22
N THR A 625 21.23 12.22 -8.18
CA THR A 625 20.17 11.53 -8.91
C THR A 625 18.91 11.29 -8.09
N PHE A 626 19.01 11.26 -6.77
CA PHE A 626 17.89 10.91 -5.90
C PHE A 626 17.47 12.03 -4.96
N GLY A 627 18.41 12.72 -4.30
CA GLY A 627 18.13 13.81 -3.38
C GLY A 627 19.34 14.18 -2.54
N ASP A 628 19.23 15.26 -1.80
CA ASP A 628 20.26 15.81 -0.94
C ASP A 628 19.76 15.90 0.51
N GLY A 629 20.54 15.37 1.45
CA GLY A 629 20.15 15.25 2.84
C GLY A 629 18.89 14.40 3.00
N ASN A 630 17.97 14.82 3.83
CA ASN A 630 16.70 14.15 4.06
C ASN A 630 15.70 14.34 2.90
N ALA A 631 15.95 15.28 1.97
CA ALA A 631 15.03 15.58 0.88
C ALA A 631 15.35 14.77 -0.37
N PHE A 632 14.29 14.27 -1.05
CA PHE A 632 14.39 13.51 -2.27
C PHE A 632 13.16 13.71 -3.18
N ALA A 633 13.29 13.36 -4.46
CA ALA A 633 12.22 13.38 -5.44
C ALA A 633 12.32 12.19 -6.38
N PHE A 634 11.25 11.88 -7.05
CA PHE A 634 11.16 10.80 -8.03
C PHE A 634 11.15 11.33 -9.45
N GLN A 635 11.48 10.47 -10.41
CA GLN A 635 11.61 10.82 -11.80
C GLN A 635 10.36 10.40 -12.60
N GLY A 636 10.02 11.20 -13.60
CA GLY A 636 9.05 10.87 -14.62
C GLY A 636 9.74 10.35 -15.88
N PHE A 637 8.93 9.71 -16.74
CA PHE A 637 9.33 9.21 -18.05
C PHE A 637 8.59 10.00 -19.14
N HIS A 638 9.33 10.87 -19.84
CA HIS A 638 8.77 11.91 -20.69
C HIS A 638 8.93 11.54 -22.17
N SER A 639 7.86 11.65 -22.95
CA SER A 639 7.82 11.30 -24.36
C SER A 639 7.71 12.52 -25.27
N PHE A 640 8.53 12.58 -26.31
CA PHE A 640 8.59 13.67 -27.27
C PHE A 640 8.49 13.15 -28.70
N TYR A 641 7.96 13.99 -29.59
CA TYR A 641 7.91 13.72 -31.03
C TYR A 641 8.82 14.67 -31.80
N SER A 642 9.72 14.14 -32.63
CA SER A 642 10.58 14.92 -33.52
C SER A 642 9.95 15.10 -34.89
N THR A 643 9.75 16.34 -35.31
CA THR A 643 9.18 16.66 -36.63
C THR A 643 10.13 16.33 -37.78
N GLN A 644 11.45 16.45 -37.58
CA GLN A 644 12.45 16.12 -38.61
C GLN A 644 12.68 14.61 -38.75
N ALA A 645 12.69 13.89 -37.62
CA ALA A 645 12.82 12.44 -37.66
C ALA A 645 11.50 11.75 -38.00
N GLU A 646 10.36 12.37 -37.72
CA GLU A 646 9.01 11.76 -37.65
C GLU A 646 9.00 10.53 -36.76
N LYS A 647 9.66 10.65 -35.60
CA LYS A 647 9.86 9.57 -34.63
C LYS A 647 9.73 10.09 -33.20
N TRP A 648 9.51 9.16 -32.32
CA TRP A 648 9.43 9.39 -30.89
C TRP A 648 10.77 9.20 -30.19
N PHE A 649 10.99 9.91 -29.09
CA PHE A 649 12.11 9.69 -28.21
C PHE A 649 11.69 9.95 -26.77
N PHE A 650 12.47 9.45 -25.83
CA PHE A 650 12.15 9.49 -24.41
C PHE A 650 13.27 10.09 -23.59
N ASP A 651 12.89 10.77 -22.53
CA ASP A 651 13.80 11.36 -21.55
C ASP A 651 13.32 11.14 -20.13
N ILE A 652 14.26 11.15 -19.20
CA ILE A 652 13.99 10.93 -17.77
C ILE A 652 14.27 12.23 -17.04
N ALA A 653 13.32 12.70 -16.22
CA ALA A 653 13.48 13.94 -15.48
C ALA A 653 12.72 13.89 -14.14
N PHE A 654 13.28 14.58 -13.13
CA PHE A 654 12.59 14.79 -11.88
C PHE A 654 11.29 15.56 -12.04
N ASP A 655 10.24 15.13 -11.35
CA ASP A 655 9.08 15.98 -11.15
C ASP A 655 9.41 17.05 -10.09
N ASN A 656 9.15 18.30 -10.40
CA ASN A 656 9.44 19.42 -9.51
C ASN A 656 8.31 19.75 -8.53
N ARG A 657 7.16 19.08 -8.65
CA ARG A 657 5.94 19.36 -7.87
C ARG A 657 5.95 18.65 -6.52
N LYS A 658 6.61 17.50 -6.42
CA LYS A 658 6.63 16.67 -5.22
C LYS A 658 8.06 16.43 -4.73
N THR A 659 8.32 16.87 -3.51
CA THR A 659 9.56 16.60 -2.78
C THR A 659 9.19 15.96 -1.46
N PHE A 660 9.89 14.89 -1.12
CA PHE A 660 9.71 14.15 0.13
C PHE A 660 10.87 14.42 1.06
N SER A 661 10.64 14.31 2.35
CA SER A 661 11.68 14.39 3.35
C SER A 661 11.46 13.29 4.39
N TYR A 662 12.53 12.63 4.79
CA TYR A 662 12.47 11.55 5.77
C TYR A 662 13.69 11.56 6.66
N SER A 663 13.45 11.59 7.95
CA SER A 663 14.49 11.51 8.97
C SER A 663 14.29 10.27 9.86
N PRO A 664 15.29 9.82 10.62
CA PRO A 664 15.15 8.65 11.49
C PRO A 664 13.95 8.70 12.45
N VAL A 665 13.58 9.89 12.96
CA VAL A 665 12.41 10.02 13.86
C VAL A 665 11.08 9.71 13.16
N ASP A 666 11.03 9.75 11.82
CA ASP A 666 9.81 9.55 11.05
C ASP A 666 9.45 8.06 10.86
N TYR A 667 10.32 7.14 11.27
CA TYR A 667 10.00 5.71 11.28
C TYR A 667 8.86 5.36 12.25
N TYR A 668 8.64 6.18 13.29
CA TYR A 668 7.49 6.06 14.18
C TYR A 668 6.70 7.36 14.23
N PHE A 669 5.38 7.26 14.29
CA PHE A 669 4.51 8.42 14.41
C PHE A 669 4.52 8.96 15.84
N ALA A 670 4.33 10.27 15.97
CA ALA A 670 4.13 10.88 17.28
C ALA A 670 2.87 10.35 17.96
N ILE A 671 2.94 10.13 19.27
CA ILE A 671 1.74 9.86 20.07
C ILE A 671 0.89 11.15 20.09
N PRO A 672 -0.43 11.08 19.95
CA PRO A 672 -1.28 12.26 19.98
C PRO A 672 -1.02 13.12 21.23
N SER A 673 -0.71 14.39 21.05
CA SER A 673 -0.34 15.29 22.16
C SER A 673 -1.43 15.38 23.25
N GLY A 674 -2.70 15.25 22.84
CA GLY A 674 -3.82 15.21 23.77
C GLY A 674 -3.82 13.99 24.69
N GLU A 675 -3.32 12.84 24.27
CA GLU A 675 -3.18 11.64 25.10
C GLU A 675 -2.00 11.78 26.06
N VAL A 676 -0.87 12.28 25.54
CA VAL A 676 0.33 12.50 26.38
C VAL A 676 0.09 13.53 27.46
N SER A 677 -0.66 14.61 27.16
CA SER A 677 -0.91 15.69 28.13
C SER A 677 -1.94 15.37 29.20
N LYS A 678 -2.84 14.43 28.94
CA LYS A 678 -3.89 14.00 29.87
C LYS A 678 -3.47 12.89 30.82
N SER A 679 -2.42 12.17 30.51
CA SER A 679 -1.98 10.98 31.24
C SER A 679 -0.60 11.19 31.86
N GLU A 680 -0.44 10.72 33.10
CA GLU A 680 0.85 10.71 33.79
C GLU A 680 1.75 9.55 33.33
N VAL A 681 1.19 8.55 32.63
CA VAL A 681 1.90 7.31 32.25
C VAL A 681 2.05 7.11 30.75
N ILE A 682 1.41 7.94 29.91
CA ILE A 682 1.58 7.87 28.45
C ILE A 682 2.78 8.70 28.01
N ASP A 683 3.82 8.02 27.58
CA ASP A 683 5.04 8.63 27.03
C ASP A 683 4.87 9.11 25.58
N GLN A 684 5.49 10.23 25.24
CA GLN A 684 5.71 10.60 23.84
C GLN A 684 6.75 9.69 23.19
N GLN A 685 6.88 9.75 21.87
CA GLN A 685 8.00 9.10 21.19
C GLN A 685 9.34 9.71 21.64
N PRO A 686 10.34 8.88 21.91
CA PRO A 686 11.69 9.38 22.16
C PRO A 686 12.18 10.27 21.01
N ASN A 687 12.89 11.33 21.35
CA ASN A 687 13.47 12.31 20.41
C ASN A 687 12.45 13.18 19.63
N ARG A 688 11.23 13.33 20.16
CA ARG A 688 10.20 14.24 19.62
C ARG A 688 9.78 15.30 20.64
#